data_aa976355b6949a1595d4c327637f28f7
#
_entry.id   aa976355b6949a1595d4c327637f28f7
#
_cell.length_a   1.000
_cell.length_b   1.000
_cell.length_c   1.000
_cell.angle_alpha   90.00
_cell.angle_beta   90.00
_cell.angle_gamma   90.00
#
_symmetry.space_group_name_H-M   'P 1'
#
loop_
_entity.id
_entity.type
_entity.pdbx_description
1 polymer ?
#
loop_
_entity_poly.entity_id
_entity_poly.type
_entity_poly.pdbx_seq_one_letter_code
_entity_poly.pdbx_strand_id
1 'polypeptide(L)'
;MSELKLTDWLPTTKKETELRGWKELDVILFSADAYVDHPSFGAAVIGRVLEAQGLKVAIVPQPDWHGDYRDFKKLGRPRLFFGISPGCMDSMVNKYTANRRLRSEDAYSPDGRHDCRPEYPTIVYSRILRELYPDVPIVLGGIEASLRRLTHYDYWQDKLMPCILKLAPADMIIYGMGEKPIAELARQLDEGMPISEIKDIPQTVYIATRQGISGGVNDSDIIIHSHEECLQDKKAEAENFRHIEEESNKIHAQRIIQPIGKEYVVVNPPYPPMSTRELDEVYDLPYTRLPHPKYKNKRIPAFEMIKFSVNIHRGCFGGCAFCTISAHQGKFIVCRSKESILKEVRKVVEMPDFKGYLSDLGGPSANMYGMSGRNKAACEKCKRPSCINPQICPNLNTDHSALLDIYRSVDALPGIKKSFIGSGVRYDLLLYKSKDENANRAAKEYTRELICRHVSGRLKVAPEHTSDNVLRLMRKPSFSQFEEFKHIFDKINKEEKLNQQIIPYFISSHPGCKEEDMAELAVKTKRLDFHLEQVQDFTPTPMTVSTETWYSGFHPYTLEPVFSAKTPKEKLAQRQFFFWYKPEERRNIERELKRIGRADLITQLYADAYRQFPAAKPSHENRRSDRRQWGNDDDRLDARQRPSRQPSRQDRNANNGRRNDSRKNDNKRTTDTRKAGQRPMRGRHSRQ
;
A
#
# COMPACT_ATOMS: atom_id res chain seq x y z
N MET A 1 -11.66 -7.44 -30.59
CA MET A 1 -11.38 -6.01 -30.24
C MET A 1 -10.95 -5.28 -31.50
N SER A 2 -11.48 -4.06 -31.77
CA SER A 2 -10.85 -3.13 -32.70
C SER A 2 -9.40 -2.89 -32.29
N GLU A 3 -8.50 -2.73 -33.26
CA GLU A 3 -7.11 -2.40 -32.97
C GLU A 3 -7.03 -1.09 -32.19
N LEU A 4 -6.42 -1.11 -30.98
CA LEU A 4 -6.30 0.06 -30.11
C LEU A 4 -5.38 1.10 -30.77
N LYS A 5 -5.84 2.34 -30.81
CA LYS A 5 -5.08 3.49 -31.31
C LYS A 5 -4.36 4.19 -30.16
N LEU A 6 -3.26 4.88 -30.45
CA LEU A 6 -2.52 5.65 -29.44
C LEU A 6 -3.40 6.69 -28.74
N THR A 7 -4.43 7.19 -29.42
CA THR A 7 -5.42 8.11 -28.87
C THR A 7 -6.41 7.47 -27.88
N ASP A 8 -6.40 6.15 -27.70
CA ASP A 8 -7.24 5.50 -26.69
C ASP A 8 -6.67 5.66 -25.27
N TRP A 9 -5.37 6.00 -25.15
CA TRP A 9 -4.76 6.42 -23.87
C TRP A 9 -4.76 7.94 -23.73
N LEU A 10 -4.75 8.43 -22.50
CA LEU A 10 -4.48 9.86 -22.25
C LEU A 10 -3.06 10.20 -22.74
N PRO A 11 -2.85 11.37 -23.36
CA PRO A 11 -1.56 11.73 -23.92
C PRO A 11 -0.49 11.94 -22.85
N THR A 12 0.75 11.57 -23.20
CA THR A 12 1.94 11.73 -22.38
C THR A 12 3.00 12.62 -23.03
N THR A 13 2.79 12.99 -24.28
CA THR A 13 3.70 13.81 -25.09
C THR A 13 2.93 14.83 -25.91
N LYS A 14 3.63 15.91 -26.33
CA LYS A 14 3.05 16.94 -27.21
C LYS A 14 2.54 16.37 -28.54
N LYS A 15 3.28 15.44 -29.14
CA LYS A 15 2.85 14.74 -30.34
C LYS A 15 1.50 14.02 -30.18
N GLU A 16 1.28 13.40 -29.01
CA GLU A 16 0.01 12.72 -28.71
C GLU A 16 -1.15 13.70 -28.49
N THR A 17 -0.88 14.91 -27.94
CA THR A 17 -1.90 15.97 -27.86
C THR A 17 -2.25 16.53 -29.23
N GLU A 18 -1.27 16.66 -30.11
CA GLU A 18 -1.46 17.09 -31.49
C GLU A 18 -2.30 16.08 -32.31
N LEU A 19 -2.10 14.77 -32.10
CA LEU A 19 -2.92 13.71 -32.70
C LEU A 19 -4.40 13.79 -32.31
N ARG A 20 -4.70 14.37 -31.13
CA ARG A 20 -6.07 14.64 -30.68
C ARG A 20 -6.59 16.01 -31.13
N GLY A 21 -5.79 16.78 -31.86
CA GLY A 21 -6.12 18.15 -32.29
C GLY A 21 -6.11 19.18 -31.15
N TRP A 22 -5.47 18.88 -30.02
CA TRP A 22 -5.42 19.75 -28.84
C TRP A 22 -4.23 20.71 -28.92
N LYS A 23 -4.51 22.00 -28.94
CA LYS A 23 -3.50 23.06 -28.91
C LYS A 23 -3.12 23.43 -27.48
N GLU A 24 -4.03 23.26 -26.55
CA GLU A 24 -3.90 23.59 -25.13
C GLU A 24 -4.44 22.43 -24.29
N LEU A 25 -3.93 22.28 -23.09
CA LEU A 25 -4.38 21.30 -22.11
C LEU A 25 -5.07 22.02 -20.94
N ASP A 26 -6.14 21.43 -20.43
CA ASP A 26 -6.82 21.97 -19.25
C ASP A 26 -6.12 21.51 -17.96
N VAL A 27 -5.73 20.24 -17.90
CA VAL A 27 -5.08 19.65 -16.73
C VAL A 27 -3.91 18.78 -17.14
N ILE A 28 -2.81 18.87 -16.39
CA ILE A 28 -1.65 17.99 -16.53
C ILE A 28 -1.43 17.27 -15.19
N LEU A 29 -1.50 15.93 -15.21
CA LEU A 29 -1.29 15.09 -14.04
C LEU A 29 0.14 14.54 -14.01
N PHE A 30 0.85 14.80 -12.93
CA PHE A 30 2.17 14.23 -12.65
C PHE A 30 2.03 13.01 -11.73
N SER A 31 2.50 11.86 -12.16
CA SER A 31 2.44 10.61 -11.40
C SER A 31 3.83 10.03 -11.19
N ALA A 32 4.13 9.57 -9.98
CA ALA A 32 5.36 8.84 -9.70
C ALA A 32 5.31 7.37 -10.13
N ASP A 33 4.15 6.85 -10.55
CA ASP A 33 4.02 5.53 -11.15
C ASP A 33 4.15 5.58 -12.67
N ALA A 34 4.55 4.47 -13.28
CA ALA A 34 4.36 4.25 -14.71
C ALA A 34 2.87 4.34 -15.08
N TYR A 35 2.56 4.89 -16.24
CA TYR A 35 1.17 5.04 -16.68
C TYR A 35 0.60 3.71 -17.18
N VAL A 36 -0.32 3.18 -16.41
CA VAL A 36 -1.19 2.08 -16.76
C VAL A 36 -2.63 2.61 -16.75
N ASP A 37 -3.31 2.52 -17.86
CA ASP A 37 -4.69 3.02 -18.03
C ASP A 37 -5.69 1.99 -17.48
N HIS A 38 -5.77 1.88 -16.16
CA HIS A 38 -6.51 0.85 -15.44
C HIS A 38 -7.23 1.44 -14.22
N PRO A 39 -8.47 0.99 -13.88
CA PRO A 39 -9.23 1.54 -12.77
C PRO A 39 -8.61 1.31 -11.37
N SER A 40 -7.51 0.56 -11.28
CA SER A 40 -6.72 0.42 -10.05
C SER A 40 -5.55 1.41 -9.95
N PHE A 41 -5.32 2.26 -10.95
CA PHE A 41 -4.26 3.26 -10.95
C PHE A 41 -4.84 4.66 -10.82
N GLY A 42 -4.56 5.34 -9.70
CA GLY A 42 -5.18 6.62 -9.34
C GLY A 42 -5.03 7.72 -10.40
N ALA A 43 -3.86 7.84 -11.03
CA ALA A 43 -3.64 8.85 -12.08
C ALA A 43 -4.53 8.58 -13.33
N ALA A 44 -4.74 7.32 -13.71
CA ALA A 44 -5.66 6.95 -14.78
C ALA A 44 -7.11 7.26 -14.39
N VAL A 45 -7.52 6.92 -13.16
CA VAL A 45 -8.89 7.20 -12.68
C VAL A 45 -9.18 8.69 -12.72
N ILE A 46 -8.34 9.51 -12.11
CA ILE A 46 -8.51 10.96 -12.07
C ILE A 46 -8.48 11.57 -13.48
N GLY A 47 -7.54 11.12 -14.31
CA GLY A 47 -7.46 11.58 -15.70
C GLY A 47 -8.71 11.25 -16.50
N ARG A 48 -9.25 10.04 -16.37
CA ARG A 48 -10.48 9.63 -17.06
C ARG A 48 -11.74 10.32 -16.52
N VAL A 49 -11.82 10.58 -15.21
CA VAL A 49 -12.92 11.37 -14.62
C VAL A 49 -12.95 12.78 -15.18
N LEU A 50 -11.79 13.44 -15.28
CA LEU A 50 -11.69 14.78 -15.84
C LEU A 50 -11.95 14.80 -17.36
N GLU A 51 -11.44 13.80 -18.11
CA GLU A 51 -11.71 13.64 -19.55
C GLU A 51 -13.22 13.47 -19.80
N ALA A 52 -13.92 12.70 -18.95
CA ALA A 52 -15.38 12.51 -19.06
C ALA A 52 -16.19 13.80 -18.87
N GLN A 53 -15.60 14.83 -18.28
CA GLN A 53 -16.19 16.18 -18.17
C GLN A 53 -15.87 17.07 -19.37
N GLY A 54 -15.23 16.52 -20.41
CA GLY A 54 -14.86 17.26 -21.62
C GLY A 54 -13.53 18.00 -21.52
N LEU A 55 -12.76 17.82 -20.42
CA LEU A 55 -11.48 18.49 -20.24
C LEU A 55 -10.36 17.77 -21.01
N LYS A 56 -9.40 18.54 -21.49
CA LYS A 56 -8.20 18.05 -22.18
C LYS A 56 -7.13 17.72 -21.16
N VAL A 57 -6.95 16.44 -20.85
CA VAL A 57 -6.10 15.93 -19.78
C VAL A 57 -4.90 15.19 -20.35
N ALA A 58 -3.72 15.46 -19.79
CA ALA A 58 -2.50 14.69 -20.09
C ALA A 58 -1.87 14.15 -18.81
N ILE A 59 -1.11 13.05 -18.94
CA ILE A 59 -0.36 12.45 -17.83
C ILE A 59 1.14 12.52 -18.11
N VAL A 60 1.92 13.00 -17.15
CA VAL A 60 3.39 12.92 -17.12
C VAL A 60 3.78 11.86 -16.10
N PRO A 61 3.97 10.60 -16.53
CA PRO A 61 4.35 9.52 -15.63
C PRO A 61 5.85 9.50 -15.43
N GLN A 62 6.28 9.40 -14.17
CA GLN A 62 7.68 9.28 -13.75
C GLN A 62 8.58 10.30 -14.45
N PRO A 63 8.33 11.63 -14.27
CA PRO A 63 9.17 12.65 -14.86
C PRO A 63 10.59 12.60 -14.29
N ASP A 64 11.58 12.82 -15.14
CA ASP A 64 12.95 13.01 -14.68
C ASP A 64 13.07 14.36 -13.94
N TRP A 65 13.36 14.27 -12.64
CA TRP A 65 13.50 15.43 -11.74
C TRP A 65 14.93 15.95 -11.63
N HIS A 66 15.85 15.42 -12.45
CA HIS A 66 17.23 15.87 -12.53
C HIS A 66 17.46 16.79 -13.73
N GLY A 67 18.51 17.57 -13.66
CA GLY A 67 18.97 18.37 -14.80
C GLY A 67 18.06 19.54 -15.18
N ASP A 68 17.67 19.61 -16.45
CA ASP A 68 16.96 20.75 -17.05
C ASP A 68 15.44 20.73 -16.90
N TYR A 69 14.88 19.75 -16.18
CA TYR A 69 13.43 19.56 -15.97
C TYR A 69 12.64 19.41 -17.28
N ARG A 70 13.21 18.76 -18.29
CA ARG A 70 12.61 18.62 -19.62
C ARG A 70 11.24 18.00 -19.58
N ASP A 71 11.04 16.96 -18.75
CA ASP A 71 9.76 16.28 -18.62
C ASP A 71 8.67 17.16 -18.02
N PHE A 72 9.02 18.11 -17.15
CA PHE A 72 8.09 19.07 -16.55
C PHE A 72 7.69 20.18 -17.53
N LYS A 73 8.53 20.45 -18.56
CA LYS A 73 8.30 21.49 -19.58
C LYS A 73 7.64 20.99 -20.84
N LYS A 74 7.73 19.69 -21.15
CA LYS A 74 7.37 19.12 -22.46
C LYS A 74 5.93 19.31 -22.92
N LEU A 75 4.98 19.43 -21.97
CA LEU A 75 3.54 19.65 -22.25
C LEU A 75 3.13 21.13 -22.10
N GLY A 76 4.03 21.97 -21.59
CA GLY A 76 3.74 23.39 -21.37
C GLY A 76 2.88 23.64 -20.12
N ARG A 77 2.13 24.75 -20.15
CA ARG A 77 1.27 25.22 -19.08
C ARG A 77 -0.16 24.71 -19.31
N PRO A 78 -0.83 24.14 -18.30
CA PRO A 78 -2.27 23.85 -18.37
C PRO A 78 -3.08 25.12 -18.13
N ARG A 79 -4.31 25.11 -18.59
CA ARG A 79 -5.26 26.22 -18.41
C ARG A 79 -5.78 26.30 -16.96
N LEU A 80 -6.02 25.15 -16.31
CA LEU A 80 -6.64 25.08 -14.98
C LEU A 80 -5.61 24.78 -13.87
N PHE A 81 -4.99 23.60 -13.87
CA PHE A 81 -4.08 23.21 -12.78
C PHE A 81 -3.13 22.07 -13.14
N PHE A 82 -2.08 21.94 -12.34
CA PHE A 82 -1.26 20.74 -12.23
C PHE A 82 -1.77 19.85 -11.09
N GLY A 83 -2.03 18.58 -11.38
CA GLY A 83 -2.31 17.57 -10.35
C GLY A 83 -1.08 16.69 -10.09
N ILE A 84 -0.76 16.40 -8.82
CA ILE A 84 0.41 15.62 -8.44
C ILE A 84 -0.02 14.43 -7.58
N SER A 85 0.46 13.24 -7.94
CA SER A 85 0.23 11.99 -7.19
C SER A 85 1.53 11.22 -6.99
N PRO A 86 1.75 10.62 -5.80
CA PRO A 86 2.89 9.72 -5.54
C PRO A 86 2.74 8.37 -6.25
N GLY A 87 1.59 8.09 -6.83
CA GLY A 87 1.19 6.79 -7.37
C GLY A 87 0.25 6.03 -6.44
N CYS A 88 0.17 4.71 -6.64
CA CYS A 88 -0.75 3.82 -5.91
C CYS A 88 -0.32 3.52 -4.47
N MET A 89 0.95 3.69 -4.15
CA MET A 89 1.50 3.50 -2.81
C MET A 89 2.16 4.77 -2.29
N ASP A 90 2.24 4.87 -0.96
CA ASP A 90 3.12 5.85 -0.32
C ASP A 90 4.55 5.65 -0.81
N SER A 91 5.23 6.73 -1.23
CA SER A 91 6.53 6.67 -1.88
C SER A 91 7.60 6.02 -1.01
N MET A 92 7.59 6.32 0.29
CA MET A 92 8.58 5.83 1.23
C MET A 92 8.34 4.36 1.59
N VAL A 93 7.07 3.95 1.74
CA VAL A 93 6.68 2.54 1.93
C VAL A 93 7.02 1.71 0.69
N ASN A 94 6.86 2.27 -0.50
CA ASN A 94 7.21 1.60 -1.76
C ASN A 94 8.73 1.44 -1.91
N LYS A 95 9.50 2.44 -1.49
CA LYS A 95 10.97 2.48 -1.70
C LYS A 95 11.74 1.69 -0.64
N TYR A 96 11.27 1.70 0.62
CA TYR A 96 12.01 1.16 1.75
C TYR A 96 11.28 0.04 2.49
N THR A 97 12.08 -0.87 3.07
CA THR A 97 11.59 -1.87 4.03
C THR A 97 11.36 -1.25 5.42
N ALA A 98 10.74 -2.01 6.35
CA ALA A 98 10.59 -1.61 7.75
C ALA A 98 11.92 -1.32 8.47
N ASN A 99 13.04 -1.84 7.98
CA ASN A 99 14.39 -1.60 8.51
C ASN A 99 15.13 -0.49 7.74
N ARG A 100 14.38 0.36 7.01
CA ARG A 100 14.91 1.49 6.23
C ARG A 100 15.94 1.08 5.15
N ARG A 101 15.88 -0.17 4.67
CA ARG A 101 16.69 -0.65 3.55
C ARG A 101 15.94 -0.45 2.25
N LEU A 102 16.67 -0.11 1.19
CA LEU A 102 16.10 -0.03 -0.15
C LEU A 102 15.54 -1.40 -0.55
N ARG A 103 14.33 -1.43 -1.13
CA ARG A 103 13.76 -2.66 -1.67
C ARG A 103 14.48 -3.06 -2.95
N SER A 104 14.42 -4.33 -3.31
CA SER A 104 15.07 -4.88 -4.52
C SER A 104 14.38 -4.45 -5.81
N GLU A 105 13.09 -4.12 -5.77
CA GLU A 105 12.31 -3.72 -6.93
C GLU A 105 11.31 -2.61 -6.58
N ASP A 106 11.04 -1.71 -7.52
CA ASP A 106 9.88 -0.83 -7.54
C ASP A 106 8.81 -1.44 -8.46
N ALA A 107 7.78 -2.04 -7.87
CA ALA A 107 6.74 -2.73 -8.62
C ALA A 107 5.95 -1.84 -9.59
N TYR A 108 5.93 -0.52 -9.37
CA TYR A 108 5.20 0.45 -10.19
C TYR A 108 6.05 1.12 -11.26
N SER A 109 7.30 0.68 -11.41
CA SER A 109 8.24 1.19 -12.40
C SER A 109 8.52 0.17 -13.52
N PRO A 110 8.87 0.63 -14.73
CA PRO A 110 9.23 -0.26 -15.82
C PRO A 110 10.43 -1.13 -15.45
N ASP A 111 10.31 -2.44 -15.67
CA ASP A 111 11.32 -3.45 -15.34
C ASP A 111 11.71 -3.51 -13.84
N GLY A 112 10.84 -3.00 -12.96
CA GLY A 112 11.08 -2.96 -11.52
C GLY A 112 12.18 -1.98 -11.07
N ARG A 113 12.56 -1.01 -11.92
CA ARG A 113 13.68 -0.10 -11.65
C ARG A 113 13.42 0.85 -10.49
N HIS A 114 14.41 1.06 -9.63
CA HIS A 114 14.32 1.91 -8.44
C HIS A 114 14.33 3.42 -8.71
N ASP A 115 15.05 3.87 -9.73
CA ASP A 115 15.42 5.27 -9.89
C ASP A 115 14.41 6.06 -10.72
N CYS A 116 13.16 5.59 -10.82
CA CYS A 116 12.15 6.23 -11.63
C CYS A 116 11.32 7.26 -10.86
N ARG A 117 11.53 7.38 -9.55
CA ARG A 117 10.84 8.38 -8.70
C ARG A 117 11.75 8.89 -7.56
N PRO A 118 11.61 10.16 -7.15
CA PRO A 118 12.30 10.68 -5.97
C PRO A 118 11.68 10.17 -4.68
N GLU A 119 12.32 10.43 -3.56
CA GLU A 119 11.67 10.42 -2.26
C GLU A 119 10.70 11.58 -2.17
N TYR A 120 9.52 11.33 -1.57
CA TYR A 120 8.45 12.32 -1.47
C TYR A 120 8.17 13.04 -2.80
N PRO A 121 7.77 12.32 -3.87
CA PRO A 121 7.56 12.92 -5.19
C PRO A 121 6.54 14.07 -5.15
N THR A 122 5.57 14.03 -4.25
CA THR A 122 4.62 15.13 -4.06
C THR A 122 5.31 16.44 -3.73
N ILE A 123 6.35 16.41 -2.87
CA ILE A 123 7.13 17.59 -2.48
C ILE A 123 8.08 18.00 -3.61
N VAL A 124 8.79 17.03 -4.20
CA VAL A 124 9.80 17.33 -5.24
C VAL A 124 9.13 17.90 -6.49
N TYR A 125 8.05 17.25 -6.96
CA TYR A 125 7.38 17.70 -8.19
C TYR A 125 6.70 19.06 -8.01
N SER A 126 6.08 19.32 -6.85
CA SER A 126 5.47 20.63 -6.59
C SER A 126 6.48 21.76 -6.55
N ARG A 127 7.67 21.55 -6.00
CA ARG A 127 8.75 22.54 -6.00
C ARG A 127 9.22 22.88 -7.41
N ILE A 128 9.46 21.87 -8.24
CA ILE A 128 9.86 22.06 -9.63
C ILE A 128 8.75 22.79 -10.43
N LEU A 129 7.49 22.38 -10.27
CA LEU A 129 6.38 23.01 -10.99
C LEU A 129 6.15 24.45 -10.53
N ARG A 130 6.27 24.74 -9.25
CA ARG A 130 6.12 26.11 -8.74
C ARG A 130 7.25 27.04 -9.20
N GLU A 131 8.47 26.50 -9.33
CA GLU A 131 9.60 27.24 -9.91
C GLU A 131 9.37 27.56 -11.39
N LEU A 132 8.89 26.58 -12.17
CA LEU A 132 8.67 26.74 -13.62
C LEU A 132 7.41 27.52 -13.95
N TYR A 133 6.36 27.43 -13.15
CA TYR A 133 5.02 27.98 -13.39
C TYR A 133 4.46 28.59 -12.08
N PRO A 134 4.96 29.76 -11.67
CA PRO A 134 4.65 30.33 -10.35
C PRO A 134 3.16 30.61 -10.09
N ASP A 135 2.41 30.89 -11.15
CA ASP A 135 1.02 31.33 -11.12
C ASP A 135 0.00 30.24 -11.47
N VAL A 136 0.45 29.01 -11.80
CA VAL A 136 -0.47 27.91 -12.10
C VAL A 136 -0.85 27.18 -10.80
N PRO A 137 -2.15 26.92 -10.57
CA PRO A 137 -2.59 26.14 -9.43
C PRO A 137 -1.94 24.73 -9.39
N ILE A 138 -1.51 24.30 -8.19
CA ILE A 138 -0.94 22.97 -7.94
C ILE A 138 -1.80 22.27 -6.90
N VAL A 139 -2.33 21.10 -7.27
CA VAL A 139 -3.20 20.27 -6.45
C VAL A 139 -2.52 18.95 -6.13
N LEU A 140 -2.38 18.63 -4.86
CA LEU A 140 -1.82 17.36 -4.39
C LEU A 140 -2.94 16.35 -4.19
N GLY A 141 -2.71 15.11 -4.64
CA GLY A 141 -3.65 14.00 -4.45
C GLY A 141 -2.94 12.69 -4.16
N GLY A 142 -3.74 11.63 -4.00
CA GLY A 142 -3.26 10.28 -3.74
C GLY A 142 -2.85 10.04 -2.28
N ILE A 143 -2.28 8.86 -2.04
CA ILE A 143 -2.09 8.37 -0.67
C ILE A 143 -1.08 9.19 0.14
N GLU A 144 0.02 9.63 -0.45
CA GLU A 144 1.07 10.39 0.26
C GLU A 144 0.53 11.71 0.83
N ALA A 145 -0.18 12.47 0.01
CA ALA A 145 -0.82 13.72 0.44
C ALA A 145 -1.94 13.47 1.46
N SER A 146 -2.75 12.43 1.25
CA SER A 146 -3.82 12.04 2.17
C SER A 146 -3.31 11.72 3.56
N LEU A 147 -2.21 10.98 3.67
CA LEU A 147 -1.63 10.54 4.94
C LEU A 147 -0.81 11.64 5.65
N ARG A 148 -0.46 12.73 4.95
CA ARG A 148 0.34 13.84 5.47
C ARG A 148 -0.41 15.18 5.48
N ARG A 149 -1.74 15.13 5.51
CA ARG A 149 -2.60 16.32 5.45
C ARG A 149 -2.66 17.18 6.73
N LEU A 150 -2.16 16.64 7.84
CA LEU A 150 -2.03 17.28 9.15
C LEU A 150 -0.62 17.02 9.72
N THR A 151 -0.35 17.46 10.93
CA THR A 151 0.85 17.02 11.66
C THR A 151 0.87 15.50 11.71
N HIS A 152 2.05 14.91 11.46
CA HIS A 152 2.22 13.47 11.36
C HIS A 152 3.65 13.04 11.68
N TYR A 153 3.82 11.83 12.23
CA TYR A 153 5.14 11.25 12.40
C TYR A 153 5.65 10.64 11.09
N ASP A 154 6.82 11.10 10.64
CA ASP A 154 7.54 10.50 9.51
C ASP A 154 8.61 9.52 10.02
N TYR A 155 8.40 8.24 9.74
CA TYR A 155 9.26 7.15 10.22
C TYR A 155 10.68 7.21 9.63
N TRP A 156 10.82 7.61 8.36
CA TRP A 156 12.11 7.61 7.66
C TRP A 156 13.00 8.76 8.09
N GLN A 157 12.41 9.93 8.36
CA GLN A 157 13.11 11.09 8.92
C GLN A 157 13.21 11.05 10.45
N ASP A 158 12.45 10.16 11.10
CA ASP A 158 12.34 10.03 12.56
C ASP A 158 11.95 11.35 13.24
N LYS A 159 10.96 12.04 12.66
CA LYS A 159 10.53 13.38 13.10
C LYS A 159 9.00 13.51 12.99
N LEU A 160 8.46 14.33 13.86
CA LEU A 160 7.11 14.87 13.67
C LEU A 160 7.18 15.99 12.64
N MET A 161 6.43 15.83 11.56
CA MET A 161 6.41 16.72 10.41
C MET A 161 5.10 17.52 10.37
N PRO A 162 5.12 18.76 9.91
CA PRO A 162 3.90 19.54 9.68
C PRO A 162 3.09 18.98 8.50
N CYS A 163 1.88 19.52 8.30
CA CYS A 163 1.11 19.29 7.09
C CYS A 163 1.98 19.41 5.84
N ILE A 164 1.82 18.50 4.88
CA ILE A 164 2.64 18.46 3.66
C ILE A 164 2.58 19.78 2.85
N LEU A 165 1.50 20.56 2.92
CA LEU A 165 1.41 21.88 2.29
C LEU A 165 2.41 22.90 2.85
N LYS A 166 2.99 22.67 4.03
CA LYS A 166 4.09 23.49 4.56
C LYS A 166 5.44 23.11 3.96
N LEU A 167 5.55 21.98 3.30
CA LEU A 167 6.76 21.41 2.72
C LEU A 167 6.75 21.46 1.18
N ALA A 168 5.55 21.35 0.62
CA ALA A 168 5.25 21.37 -0.80
C ALA A 168 4.54 22.69 -1.16
N PRO A 169 5.08 23.49 -2.09
CA PRO A 169 4.47 24.77 -2.49
C PRO A 169 3.25 24.51 -3.41
N ALA A 170 2.22 23.88 -2.87
CA ALA A 170 0.96 23.58 -3.53
C ALA A 170 -0.19 24.35 -2.86
N ASP A 171 -1.29 24.50 -3.57
CA ASP A 171 -2.40 25.33 -3.15
C ASP A 171 -3.45 24.55 -2.35
N MET A 172 -3.63 23.25 -2.67
CA MET A 172 -4.66 22.41 -2.09
C MET A 172 -4.27 20.94 -2.08
N ILE A 173 -4.77 20.18 -1.09
CA ILE A 173 -4.78 18.71 -1.11
C ILE A 173 -6.22 18.25 -1.38
N ILE A 174 -6.37 17.25 -2.23
CA ILE A 174 -7.55 16.39 -2.33
C ILE A 174 -7.17 15.05 -1.69
N TYR A 175 -7.79 14.71 -0.55
CA TYR A 175 -7.46 13.48 0.18
C TYR A 175 -8.48 12.37 -0.08
N GLY A 176 -8.08 11.13 0.18
CA GLY A 176 -8.94 9.96 -0.02
C GLY A 176 -9.20 9.65 -1.50
N MET A 177 -10.42 9.18 -1.80
CA MET A 177 -10.85 8.87 -3.18
C MET A 177 -11.32 10.15 -3.85
N GLY A 178 -10.51 10.68 -4.78
CA GLY A 178 -10.53 12.05 -5.25
C GLY A 178 -11.51 12.36 -6.38
N GLU A 179 -12.34 11.42 -6.85
CA GLU A 179 -13.15 11.59 -8.06
C GLU A 179 -14.13 12.78 -7.99
N LYS A 180 -14.90 12.87 -6.88
CA LYS A 180 -15.88 13.97 -6.68
C LYS A 180 -15.19 15.33 -6.47
N PRO A 181 -14.25 15.48 -5.53
CA PRO A 181 -13.64 16.77 -5.27
C PRO A 181 -12.82 17.31 -6.44
N ILE A 182 -12.14 16.44 -7.23
CA ILE A 182 -11.36 16.91 -8.37
C ILE A 182 -12.27 17.41 -9.51
N ALA A 183 -13.40 16.74 -9.70
CA ALA A 183 -14.41 17.13 -10.66
C ALA A 183 -15.01 18.50 -10.32
N GLU A 184 -15.38 18.71 -9.08
CA GLU A 184 -15.94 19.97 -8.58
C GLU A 184 -14.89 21.09 -8.63
N LEU A 185 -13.64 20.81 -8.25
CA LEU A 185 -12.56 21.78 -8.35
C LEU A 185 -12.33 22.22 -9.81
N ALA A 186 -12.28 21.28 -10.73
CA ALA A 186 -12.06 21.55 -12.14
C ALA A 186 -13.21 22.42 -12.71
N ARG A 187 -14.47 22.14 -12.32
CA ARG A 187 -15.65 22.94 -12.71
C ARG A 187 -15.53 24.37 -12.22
N GLN A 188 -15.23 24.59 -10.94
CA GLN A 188 -15.14 25.97 -10.37
C GLN A 188 -13.97 26.74 -10.98
N LEU A 189 -12.81 26.11 -11.23
CA LEU A 189 -11.71 26.75 -11.94
C LEU A 189 -12.05 27.09 -13.41
N ASP A 190 -12.80 26.20 -14.09
CA ASP A 190 -13.28 26.43 -15.46
C ASP A 190 -14.28 27.60 -15.56
N GLU A 191 -15.08 27.79 -14.53
CA GLU A 191 -15.98 28.94 -14.37
C GLU A 191 -15.23 30.25 -14.01
N GLY A 192 -13.91 30.19 -13.84
CA GLY A 192 -13.06 31.37 -13.59
C GLY A 192 -12.86 31.71 -12.12
N MET A 193 -13.29 30.88 -11.18
CA MET A 193 -13.04 31.08 -9.75
C MET A 193 -11.56 30.84 -9.43
N PRO A 194 -10.85 31.81 -8.83
CA PRO A 194 -9.43 31.58 -8.46
C PRO A 194 -9.30 30.54 -7.35
N ILE A 195 -8.27 29.69 -7.40
CA ILE A 195 -8.08 28.61 -6.43
C ILE A 195 -7.99 29.10 -4.98
N SER A 196 -7.51 30.32 -4.77
CA SER A 196 -7.43 30.95 -3.44
C SER A 196 -8.81 31.22 -2.80
N GLU A 197 -9.86 31.26 -3.58
CA GLU A 197 -11.25 31.44 -3.14
C GLU A 197 -12.00 30.11 -3.00
N ILE A 198 -11.53 29.04 -3.62
CA ILE A 198 -12.14 27.71 -3.56
C ILE A 198 -11.74 27.03 -2.25
N LYS A 199 -12.59 27.10 -1.23
CA LYS A 199 -12.30 26.62 0.13
C LYS A 199 -13.37 25.70 0.71
N ASP A 200 -14.51 25.55 0.06
CA ASP A 200 -15.68 24.87 0.61
C ASP A 200 -15.93 23.48 -0.01
N ILE A 201 -15.07 23.04 -0.92
CA ILE A 201 -15.18 21.71 -1.51
C ILE A 201 -14.90 20.68 -0.41
N PRO A 202 -15.82 19.74 -0.14
CA PRO A 202 -15.58 18.65 0.78
C PRO A 202 -14.35 17.82 0.36
N GLN A 203 -13.70 17.17 1.33
CA GLN A 203 -12.54 16.30 1.07
C GLN A 203 -11.29 17.03 0.53
N THR A 204 -11.18 18.34 0.84
CA THR A 204 -10.02 19.16 0.53
C THR A 204 -9.31 19.63 1.79
N VAL A 205 -8.04 20.04 1.63
CA VAL A 205 -7.23 20.66 2.68
C VAL A 205 -6.54 21.89 2.11
N TYR A 206 -6.55 22.98 2.86
CA TYR A 206 -5.88 24.22 2.51
C TYR A 206 -5.26 24.88 3.75
N ILE A 207 -4.35 25.81 3.53
CA ILE A 207 -3.77 26.65 4.59
C ILE A 207 -4.33 28.06 4.46
N ALA A 208 -4.69 28.66 5.60
CA ALA A 208 -5.21 30.01 5.65
C ALA A 208 -4.81 30.74 6.94
N THR A 209 -4.80 32.08 6.90
CA THR A 209 -4.86 32.91 8.12
C THR A 209 -6.24 32.77 8.77
N ARG A 210 -6.38 33.22 10.03
CA ARG A 210 -7.66 33.11 10.74
C ARG A 210 -8.80 33.79 9.99
N GLN A 211 -8.57 34.96 9.38
CA GLN A 211 -9.57 35.67 8.57
C GLN A 211 -9.82 34.97 7.21
N GLY A 212 -8.86 34.19 6.73
CA GLY A 212 -8.97 33.48 5.46
C GLY A 212 -9.66 32.11 5.56
N ILE A 213 -10.10 31.69 6.75
CA ILE A 213 -10.90 30.45 6.92
C ILE A 213 -12.30 30.71 6.40
N SER A 214 -12.77 29.93 5.44
CA SER A 214 -14.11 30.04 4.89
C SER A 214 -15.18 29.89 5.96
N GLY A 215 -16.13 30.81 6.00
CA GLY A 215 -17.18 30.87 7.03
C GLY A 215 -16.67 31.14 8.45
N GLY A 216 -15.37 31.48 8.63
CA GLY A 216 -14.76 31.65 9.94
C GLY A 216 -14.60 30.32 10.70
N VAL A 217 -14.20 30.41 11.95
CA VAL A 217 -14.20 29.29 12.90
C VAL A 217 -15.54 29.30 13.63
N ASN A 218 -16.22 28.16 13.67
CA ASN A 218 -17.53 28.00 14.29
C ASN A 218 -17.57 26.88 15.31
N ASP A 219 -18.65 26.81 16.12
CA ASP A 219 -18.79 25.84 17.21
C ASP A 219 -18.84 24.37 16.75
N SER A 220 -19.09 24.11 15.48
CA SER A 220 -19.07 22.76 14.93
C SER A 220 -17.67 22.31 14.49
N ASP A 221 -16.68 23.21 14.44
CA ASP A 221 -15.32 22.86 14.07
C ASP A 221 -14.59 22.14 15.21
N ILE A 222 -13.75 21.19 14.86
CA ILE A 222 -12.85 20.55 15.79
C ILE A 222 -11.47 21.20 15.69
N ILE A 223 -11.15 22.03 16.66
CA ILE A 223 -9.81 22.61 16.80
C ILE A 223 -8.95 21.62 17.57
N ILE A 224 -7.92 21.12 16.95
CA ILE A 224 -6.95 20.19 17.55
C ILE A 224 -5.69 20.94 18.00
N HIS A 225 -4.86 20.28 18.82
CA HIS A 225 -3.58 20.86 19.26
C HIS A 225 -2.72 21.30 18.08
N SER A 226 -2.07 22.44 18.23
CA SER A 226 -1.16 23.00 17.23
C SER A 226 0.02 22.07 16.94
N HIS A 227 0.68 22.29 15.79
CA HIS A 227 1.91 21.59 15.45
C HIS A 227 2.98 21.76 16.54
N GLU A 228 3.11 22.97 17.07
CA GLU A 228 4.08 23.35 18.10
C GLU A 228 3.81 22.65 19.44
N GLU A 229 2.54 22.54 19.84
CA GLU A 229 2.15 21.77 21.04
C GLU A 229 2.47 20.29 20.86
N CYS A 230 2.19 19.72 19.71
CA CYS A 230 2.53 18.32 19.40
C CYS A 230 4.04 18.04 19.39
N LEU A 231 4.87 19.02 19.03
CA LEU A 231 6.32 18.91 19.13
C LEU A 231 6.81 18.86 20.59
N GLN A 232 6.10 19.52 21.50
CA GLN A 232 6.45 19.60 22.91
C GLN A 232 5.83 18.47 23.73
N ASP A 233 4.60 18.07 23.41
CA ASP A 233 3.87 17.02 24.13
C ASP A 233 3.38 15.91 23.20
N LYS A 234 3.93 14.72 23.37
CA LYS A 234 3.54 13.52 22.60
C LYS A 234 2.11 13.05 22.91
N LYS A 235 1.54 13.42 24.05
CA LYS A 235 0.13 13.12 24.34
C LYS A 235 -0.81 14.00 23.53
N ALA A 236 -0.46 15.28 23.32
CA ALA A 236 -1.22 16.17 22.45
C ALA A 236 -1.34 15.61 21.03
N GLU A 237 -0.26 15.03 20.49
CA GLU A 237 -0.32 14.35 19.17
C GLU A 237 -1.21 13.11 19.20
N ALA A 238 -1.14 12.29 20.25
CA ALA A 238 -2.00 11.12 20.39
C ALA A 238 -3.50 11.52 20.50
N GLU A 239 -3.82 12.59 21.22
CA GLU A 239 -5.19 13.14 21.32
C GLU A 239 -5.69 13.67 19.98
N ASN A 240 -4.85 14.41 19.26
CA ASN A 240 -5.15 14.87 17.91
C ASN A 240 -5.53 13.71 17.00
N PHE A 241 -4.75 12.63 17.03
CA PHE A 241 -5.00 11.49 16.16
C PHE A 241 -6.35 10.83 16.44
N ARG A 242 -6.82 10.79 17.70
CA ARG A 242 -8.16 10.29 18.02
C ARG A 242 -9.23 11.08 17.28
N HIS A 243 -9.17 12.42 17.30
CA HIS A 243 -10.12 13.28 16.60
C HIS A 243 -10.06 13.05 15.08
N ILE A 244 -8.85 12.96 14.52
CA ILE A 244 -8.63 12.73 13.09
C ILE A 244 -9.23 11.39 12.65
N GLU A 245 -9.02 10.31 13.41
CA GLU A 245 -9.55 8.99 13.08
C GLU A 245 -11.09 8.95 13.23
N GLU A 246 -11.64 9.53 14.29
CA GLU A 246 -13.09 9.60 14.49
C GLU A 246 -13.77 10.33 13.34
N GLU A 247 -13.29 11.51 12.96
CA GLU A 247 -13.88 12.30 11.87
C GLU A 247 -13.71 11.60 10.51
N SER A 248 -12.58 10.97 10.25
CA SER A 248 -12.38 10.20 9.01
C SER A 248 -13.32 9.01 8.85
N ASN A 249 -13.99 8.58 9.92
CA ASN A 249 -14.86 7.40 9.95
C ASN A 249 -16.34 7.72 10.21
N LYS A 250 -16.75 8.99 10.17
CA LYS A 250 -18.15 9.43 10.24
C LYS A 250 -18.74 9.63 8.85
N ILE A 251 -20.05 9.44 8.72
CA ILE A 251 -20.80 9.84 7.51
C ILE A 251 -20.95 11.38 7.47
N HIS A 252 -21.26 11.96 8.62
CA HIS A 252 -21.36 13.41 8.81
C HIS A 252 -20.20 13.85 9.71
N ALA A 253 -19.05 14.04 9.10
CA ALA A 253 -17.85 14.49 9.77
C ALA A 253 -17.85 16.03 9.96
N GLN A 254 -17.10 16.48 10.95
CA GLN A 254 -16.87 17.90 11.19
C GLN A 254 -15.56 18.33 10.52
N ARG A 255 -15.43 19.62 10.28
CA ARG A 255 -14.20 20.24 9.80
C ARG A 255 -13.15 20.21 10.92
N ILE A 256 -11.92 19.82 10.57
CA ILE A 256 -10.78 19.83 11.52
C ILE A 256 -9.90 21.03 11.21
N ILE A 257 -9.50 21.75 12.24
CA ILE A 257 -8.61 22.91 12.14
C ILE A 257 -7.41 22.70 13.06
N GLN A 258 -6.21 22.70 12.48
CA GLN A 258 -4.94 22.62 13.21
C GLN A 258 -4.17 23.93 13.10
N PRO A 259 -3.89 24.64 14.22
CA PRO A 259 -2.99 25.79 14.20
C PRO A 259 -1.55 25.39 13.87
N ILE A 260 -0.85 26.22 13.11
CA ILE A 260 0.57 26.07 12.77
C ILE A 260 1.20 27.44 12.57
N GLY A 261 2.04 27.88 13.51
CA GLY A 261 2.60 29.22 13.52
C GLY A 261 1.49 30.28 13.58
N LYS A 262 1.40 31.12 12.54
CA LYS A 262 0.36 32.17 12.40
C LYS A 262 -0.80 31.76 11.49
N GLU A 263 -0.79 30.55 10.99
CA GLU A 263 -1.73 30.02 10.01
C GLU A 263 -2.49 28.81 10.58
N TYR A 264 -3.42 28.32 9.82
CA TYR A 264 -4.27 27.18 10.15
C TYR A 264 -4.32 26.21 8.96
N VAL A 265 -4.12 24.94 9.23
CA VAL A 265 -4.45 23.85 8.31
C VAL A 265 -5.94 23.54 8.49
N VAL A 266 -6.71 23.70 7.45
CA VAL A 266 -8.16 23.46 7.45
C VAL A 266 -8.43 22.19 6.64
N VAL A 267 -9.02 21.18 7.28
CA VAL A 267 -9.42 19.91 6.64
C VAL A 267 -10.94 19.89 6.55
N ASN A 268 -11.45 20.07 5.36
CA ASN A 268 -12.88 19.95 5.08
C ASN A 268 -13.36 18.51 5.28
N PRO A 269 -14.60 18.27 5.76
CA PRO A 269 -15.12 16.93 5.94
C PRO A 269 -15.15 16.15 4.63
N PRO A 270 -15.04 14.80 4.66
CA PRO A 270 -15.13 13.99 3.44
C PRO A 270 -16.53 14.08 2.81
N TYR A 271 -16.58 13.81 1.50
CA TYR A 271 -17.88 13.53 0.87
C TYR A 271 -18.56 12.32 1.52
N PRO A 272 -19.88 12.28 1.58
CA PRO A 272 -20.59 11.04 1.87
C PRO A 272 -20.15 9.92 0.93
N PRO A 273 -20.20 8.66 1.38
CA PRO A 273 -19.86 7.53 0.52
C PRO A 273 -20.61 7.56 -0.80
N MET A 274 -19.94 7.24 -1.90
CA MET A 274 -20.59 7.15 -3.22
C MET A 274 -21.74 6.14 -3.20
N SER A 275 -22.72 6.36 -4.04
CA SER A 275 -23.71 5.34 -4.39
C SER A 275 -23.08 4.28 -5.31
N THR A 276 -23.74 3.13 -5.44
CA THR A 276 -23.35 2.08 -6.41
C THR A 276 -23.30 2.65 -7.84
N ARG A 277 -24.28 3.48 -8.21
CA ARG A 277 -24.32 4.12 -9.54
C ARG A 277 -23.11 5.00 -9.80
N GLU A 278 -22.76 5.89 -8.87
CA GLU A 278 -21.59 6.77 -9.01
C GLU A 278 -20.30 5.98 -9.11
N LEU A 279 -20.19 4.86 -8.36
CA LEU A 279 -19.01 3.99 -8.46
C LEU A 279 -18.96 3.26 -9.80
N ASP A 280 -20.08 2.75 -10.30
CA ASP A 280 -20.18 2.12 -11.61
C ASP A 280 -19.79 3.08 -12.74
N GLU A 281 -20.26 4.33 -12.69
CA GLU A 281 -19.88 5.38 -13.64
C GLU A 281 -18.36 5.57 -13.71
N VAL A 282 -17.65 5.53 -12.58
CA VAL A 282 -16.17 5.59 -12.54
C VAL A 282 -15.52 4.37 -13.17
N TYR A 283 -16.02 3.15 -12.91
CA TYR A 283 -15.45 1.92 -13.45
C TYR A 283 -15.81 1.68 -14.92
N ASP A 284 -16.89 2.28 -15.40
CA ASP A 284 -17.36 2.19 -16.78
C ASP A 284 -16.66 3.12 -17.75
N LEU A 285 -15.80 4.04 -17.24
CA LEU A 285 -14.97 4.92 -18.06
C LEU A 285 -14.11 4.14 -19.05
N PRO A 286 -13.69 4.75 -20.17
CA PRO A 286 -13.06 4.03 -21.29
C PRO A 286 -11.59 3.65 -21.02
N TYR A 287 -11.34 2.90 -19.94
CA TYR A 287 -10.01 2.35 -19.68
C TYR A 287 -9.61 1.32 -20.75
N THR A 288 -8.39 1.44 -21.25
CA THR A 288 -7.79 0.42 -22.12
C THR A 288 -7.40 -0.85 -21.35
N ARG A 289 -7.25 -0.76 -20.02
CA ARG A 289 -6.71 -1.77 -19.09
C ARG A 289 -5.30 -2.24 -19.42
N LEU A 290 -4.53 -1.42 -20.11
CA LEU A 290 -3.16 -1.72 -20.57
C LEU A 290 -2.18 -0.61 -20.19
N PRO A 291 -0.88 -0.93 -20.07
CA PRO A 291 0.17 0.08 -19.97
C PRO A 291 0.18 0.95 -21.25
N HIS A 292 0.57 2.21 -21.08
CA HIS A 292 0.74 3.11 -22.23
C HIS A 292 1.77 2.54 -23.22
N PRO A 293 1.58 2.66 -24.54
CA PRO A 293 2.46 2.10 -25.57
C PRO A 293 3.94 2.51 -25.47
N LYS A 294 4.26 3.61 -24.79
CA LYS A 294 5.66 4.00 -24.48
C LYS A 294 6.44 2.93 -23.72
N TYR A 295 5.75 2.01 -23.03
CA TYR A 295 6.35 0.89 -22.28
C TYR A 295 6.40 -0.42 -23.07
N LYS A 296 6.23 -0.38 -24.40
CA LYS A 296 6.36 -1.57 -25.24
C LYS A 296 7.66 -2.32 -24.92
N ASN A 297 7.57 -3.62 -24.70
CA ASN A 297 8.66 -4.52 -24.31
C ASN A 297 9.26 -4.25 -22.90
N LYS A 298 8.59 -3.48 -22.06
CA LYS A 298 8.95 -3.30 -20.65
C LYS A 298 7.89 -3.89 -19.74
N ARG A 299 8.32 -4.65 -18.75
CA ARG A 299 7.43 -5.21 -17.74
C ARG A 299 7.16 -4.17 -16.65
N ILE A 300 5.91 -4.02 -16.25
CA ILE A 300 5.52 -3.28 -15.04
C ILE A 300 4.98 -4.32 -14.05
N PRO A 301 5.73 -4.68 -12.98
CA PRO A 301 5.35 -5.78 -12.09
C PRO A 301 3.96 -5.63 -11.49
N ALA A 302 3.57 -4.43 -11.04
CA ALA A 302 2.24 -4.16 -10.50
C ALA A 302 1.12 -4.43 -11.51
N PHE A 303 1.32 -4.07 -12.77
CA PHE A 303 0.35 -4.39 -13.83
C PHE A 303 0.22 -5.90 -14.04
N GLU A 304 1.33 -6.63 -14.09
CA GLU A 304 1.29 -8.09 -14.26
C GLU A 304 0.53 -8.80 -13.13
N MET A 305 0.57 -8.25 -11.92
CA MET A 305 -0.18 -8.80 -10.78
C MET A 305 -1.69 -8.60 -10.90
N ILE A 306 -2.14 -7.49 -11.50
CA ILE A 306 -3.56 -7.07 -11.46
C ILE A 306 -4.28 -7.11 -12.79
N LYS A 307 -3.58 -7.35 -13.91
CA LYS A 307 -4.17 -7.26 -15.26
C LYS A 307 -5.46 -8.08 -15.46
N PHE A 308 -5.58 -9.19 -14.76
CA PHE A 308 -6.76 -10.07 -14.77
C PHE A 308 -7.51 -10.05 -13.44
N SER A 309 -7.42 -8.98 -12.69
CA SER A 309 -8.22 -8.77 -11.49
C SER A 309 -9.38 -7.82 -11.76
N VAL A 310 -10.46 -8.01 -11.01
CA VAL A 310 -11.65 -7.13 -11.05
C VAL A 310 -11.99 -6.73 -9.62
N ASN A 311 -12.02 -5.43 -9.39
CA ASN A 311 -12.36 -4.86 -8.10
C ASN A 311 -13.89 -4.69 -8.00
N ILE A 312 -14.51 -5.31 -6.98
CA ILE A 312 -15.96 -5.34 -6.84
C ILE A 312 -16.52 -4.32 -5.83
N HIS A 313 -15.66 -3.80 -4.94
CA HIS A 313 -16.03 -2.78 -3.96
C HIS A 313 -14.82 -1.99 -3.49
N ARG A 314 -15.06 -0.82 -2.90
CA ARG A 314 -14.10 0.02 -2.19
C ARG A 314 -14.46 0.13 -0.72
N GLY A 315 -13.49 0.58 0.10
CA GLY A 315 -13.65 0.74 1.54
C GLY A 315 -13.38 -0.54 2.32
N CYS A 316 -13.13 -0.39 3.62
CA CYS A 316 -12.91 -1.51 4.54
C CYS A 316 -13.29 -1.11 5.97
N PHE A 317 -14.32 -1.75 6.53
CA PHE A 317 -14.75 -1.50 7.91
C PHE A 317 -13.94 -2.28 8.96
N GLY A 318 -12.83 -2.91 8.55
CA GLY A 318 -11.94 -3.65 9.45
C GLY A 318 -11.32 -2.78 10.52
N GLY A 319 -10.89 -1.57 10.16
CA GLY A 319 -10.31 -0.60 11.10
C GLY A 319 -9.05 -1.11 11.82
N CYS A 320 -8.26 -2.01 11.18
CA CYS A 320 -7.01 -2.50 11.74
C CYS A 320 -6.08 -1.33 12.06
N ALA A 321 -5.49 -1.32 13.25
CA ALA A 321 -4.77 -0.18 13.80
C ALA A 321 -3.55 0.28 12.98
N PHE A 322 -2.98 -0.61 12.16
CA PHE A 322 -1.79 -0.37 11.32
C PHE A 322 -2.10 -0.13 9.84
N CYS A 323 -3.38 -0.18 9.43
CA CYS A 323 -3.76 -0.23 8.02
C CYS A 323 -4.25 1.15 7.53
N THR A 324 -3.73 1.60 6.39
CA THR A 324 -4.09 2.88 5.78
C THR A 324 -5.32 2.80 4.86
N ILE A 325 -5.87 1.63 4.60
CA ILE A 325 -7.02 1.46 3.69
C ILE A 325 -8.22 2.25 4.17
N SER A 326 -8.61 2.11 5.44
CA SER A 326 -9.74 2.87 5.99
C SER A 326 -9.47 4.37 6.06
N ALA A 327 -8.20 4.78 6.25
CA ALA A 327 -7.80 6.19 6.27
C ALA A 327 -7.85 6.84 4.87
N HIS A 328 -7.68 6.06 3.80
CA HIS A 328 -7.64 6.55 2.42
C HIS A 328 -8.92 6.25 1.63
N GLN A 329 -9.44 5.01 1.69
CA GLN A 329 -10.66 4.62 0.99
C GLN A 329 -11.95 4.80 1.82
N GLY A 330 -11.81 5.03 3.13
CA GLY A 330 -12.92 5.12 4.07
C GLY A 330 -13.34 3.77 4.67
N LYS A 331 -14.12 3.85 5.74
CA LYS A 331 -14.69 2.71 6.45
C LYS A 331 -15.87 2.06 5.71
N PHE A 332 -16.66 2.87 5.01
CA PHE A 332 -17.91 2.42 4.42
C PHE A 332 -17.65 1.65 3.12
N ILE A 333 -18.31 0.49 3.01
CA ILE A 333 -18.22 -0.31 1.79
C ILE A 333 -19.11 0.32 0.72
N VAL A 334 -18.52 0.60 -0.42
CA VAL A 334 -19.22 1.04 -1.63
C VAL A 334 -19.05 -0.06 -2.68
N CYS A 335 -20.17 -0.70 -3.05
CA CYS A 335 -20.17 -1.81 -3.98
C CYS A 335 -20.49 -1.37 -5.41
N ARG A 336 -19.88 -2.03 -6.38
CA ARG A 336 -20.31 -1.99 -7.77
C ARG A 336 -21.54 -2.83 -7.97
N SER A 337 -22.35 -2.49 -8.96
CA SER A 337 -23.43 -3.37 -9.40
C SER A 337 -22.88 -4.66 -10.04
N LYS A 338 -23.68 -5.70 -10.05
CA LYS A 338 -23.39 -6.95 -10.73
C LYS A 338 -23.15 -6.73 -12.22
N GLU A 339 -23.96 -5.88 -12.83
CA GLU A 339 -23.91 -5.52 -14.25
C GLU A 339 -22.58 -4.89 -14.62
N SER A 340 -22.10 -3.91 -13.82
CA SER A 340 -20.80 -3.26 -14.02
C SER A 340 -19.64 -4.25 -13.87
N ILE A 341 -19.70 -5.13 -12.86
CA ILE A 341 -18.67 -6.18 -12.66
C ILE A 341 -18.63 -7.13 -13.85
N LEU A 342 -19.78 -7.66 -14.29
CA LEU A 342 -19.86 -8.59 -15.43
C LEU A 342 -19.40 -7.93 -16.74
N LYS A 343 -19.70 -6.64 -16.93
CA LYS A 343 -19.23 -5.85 -18.08
C LYS A 343 -17.71 -5.78 -18.12
N GLU A 344 -17.09 -5.53 -16.98
CA GLU A 344 -15.61 -5.48 -16.89
C GLU A 344 -14.98 -6.87 -17.10
N VAL A 345 -15.57 -7.92 -16.50
CA VAL A 345 -15.08 -9.29 -16.70
C VAL A 345 -15.10 -9.68 -18.19
N ARG A 346 -16.14 -9.29 -18.96
CA ARG A 346 -16.19 -9.53 -20.41
C ARG A 346 -15.02 -8.84 -21.14
N LYS A 347 -14.68 -7.60 -20.76
CA LYS A 347 -13.49 -6.91 -21.30
C LYS A 347 -12.19 -7.67 -20.99
N VAL A 348 -12.07 -8.25 -19.78
CA VAL A 348 -10.90 -9.06 -19.41
C VAL A 348 -10.83 -10.35 -20.22
N VAL A 349 -11.97 -11.01 -20.49
CA VAL A 349 -12.05 -12.24 -21.31
C VAL A 349 -11.55 -11.97 -22.74
N GLU A 350 -11.77 -10.78 -23.27
CA GLU A 350 -11.32 -10.38 -24.61
C GLU A 350 -9.83 -10.03 -24.69
N MET A 351 -9.10 -9.94 -23.56
CA MET A 351 -7.67 -9.62 -23.55
C MET A 351 -6.85 -10.76 -24.21
N PRO A 352 -5.85 -10.45 -25.06
CA PRO A 352 -5.15 -11.46 -25.88
C PRO A 352 -4.49 -12.60 -25.12
N ASP A 353 -3.97 -12.33 -23.93
CA ASP A 353 -3.25 -13.29 -23.08
C ASP A 353 -4.13 -13.91 -22.00
N PHE A 354 -5.41 -13.62 -21.98
CA PHE A 354 -6.33 -14.22 -21.02
C PHE A 354 -6.53 -15.70 -21.30
N LYS A 355 -6.34 -16.54 -20.27
CA LYS A 355 -6.43 -18.00 -20.40
C LYS A 355 -7.63 -18.60 -19.65
N GLY A 356 -8.60 -17.76 -19.27
CA GLY A 356 -9.80 -18.16 -18.55
C GLY A 356 -9.68 -18.08 -17.02
N TYR A 357 -8.64 -17.47 -16.47
CA TYR A 357 -8.41 -17.38 -15.05
C TYR A 357 -8.35 -15.93 -14.58
N LEU A 358 -9.35 -15.49 -13.79
CA LEU A 358 -9.26 -14.24 -13.05
C LEU A 358 -8.33 -14.42 -11.85
N SER A 359 -7.36 -13.52 -11.71
CA SER A 359 -6.37 -13.60 -10.63
C SER A 359 -6.92 -13.15 -9.28
N ASP A 360 -7.86 -12.22 -9.28
CA ASP A 360 -8.59 -11.75 -8.11
C ASP A 360 -9.95 -11.17 -8.52
N LEU A 361 -11.00 -11.64 -7.90
CA LEU A 361 -12.34 -11.06 -7.95
C LEU A 361 -12.69 -10.61 -6.54
N GLY A 362 -12.32 -9.39 -6.17
CA GLY A 362 -12.34 -8.97 -4.79
C GLY A 362 -12.29 -7.46 -4.55
N GLY A 363 -11.82 -7.08 -3.40
CA GLY A 363 -11.67 -5.70 -2.97
C GLY A 363 -10.63 -5.59 -1.85
N PRO A 364 -10.58 -4.48 -1.09
CA PRO A 364 -9.64 -4.32 0.02
C PRO A 364 -9.71 -5.44 1.06
N SER A 365 -10.86 -6.10 1.16
CA SER A 365 -11.07 -7.37 1.88
C SER A 365 -12.01 -8.24 1.04
N ALA A 366 -11.66 -9.51 0.83
CA ALA A 366 -12.34 -10.39 -0.11
C ALA A 366 -13.84 -10.55 0.16
N ASN A 367 -14.26 -10.58 1.42
CA ASN A 367 -15.63 -10.92 1.82
C ASN A 367 -16.37 -9.80 2.55
N MET A 368 -16.31 -8.57 2.01
CA MET A 368 -17.08 -7.43 2.52
C MET A 368 -18.11 -6.87 1.52
N TYR A 369 -18.20 -7.45 0.32
CA TYR A 369 -19.17 -7.03 -0.69
C TYR A 369 -20.60 -7.19 -0.20
N GLY A 370 -21.45 -6.17 -0.41
CA GLY A 370 -22.84 -6.15 0.03
C GLY A 370 -23.07 -5.90 1.51
N MET A 371 -21.98 -5.72 2.30
CA MET A 371 -22.10 -5.56 3.74
C MET A 371 -22.16 -4.08 4.15
N SER A 372 -23.20 -3.73 4.90
CA SER A 372 -23.41 -2.38 5.44
C SER A 372 -24.26 -2.44 6.70
N GLY A 373 -24.46 -1.32 7.39
CA GLY A 373 -25.40 -1.24 8.50
C GLY A 373 -26.84 -1.37 8.03
N ARG A 374 -27.63 -2.22 8.71
CA ARG A 374 -29.06 -2.43 8.42
C ARG A 374 -29.89 -1.17 8.76
N ASN A 375 -29.61 -0.56 9.91
CA ASN A 375 -30.19 0.71 10.30
C ASN A 375 -29.22 1.84 9.94
N LYS A 376 -29.51 2.57 8.86
CA LYS A 376 -28.67 3.66 8.34
C LYS A 376 -28.58 4.84 9.32
N ALA A 377 -29.70 5.22 9.96
CA ALA A 377 -29.74 6.31 10.92
C ALA A 377 -28.82 6.07 12.14
N ALA A 378 -28.66 4.79 12.55
CA ALA A 378 -27.68 4.43 13.57
C ALA A 378 -26.23 4.56 13.07
N CYS A 379 -25.99 4.29 11.79
CA CYS A 379 -24.66 4.46 11.18
C CYS A 379 -24.28 5.94 11.01
N GLU A 380 -25.23 6.83 10.71
CA GLU A 380 -25.01 8.27 10.61
C GLU A 380 -24.49 8.90 11.91
N LYS A 381 -24.93 8.37 13.06
CA LYS A 381 -24.49 8.81 14.39
C LYS A 381 -23.28 8.06 14.93
N CYS A 382 -22.77 7.07 14.17
CA CYS A 382 -21.72 6.16 14.65
C CYS A 382 -20.34 6.82 14.61
N LYS A 383 -19.62 6.76 15.76
CA LYS A 383 -18.26 7.27 15.93
C LYS A 383 -17.20 6.14 15.92
N ARG A 384 -17.62 4.85 15.83
CA ARG A 384 -16.68 3.72 15.89
C ARG A 384 -15.79 3.69 14.63
N PRO A 385 -14.47 3.53 14.78
CA PRO A 385 -13.55 3.41 13.63
C PRO A 385 -13.67 2.07 12.92
N SER A 386 -14.27 1.04 13.57
CA SER A 386 -14.45 -0.31 13.02
C SER A 386 -15.88 -0.83 13.27
N CYS A 387 -16.43 -1.56 12.27
CA CYS A 387 -17.70 -2.27 12.46
C CYS A 387 -17.52 -3.69 13.03
N ILE A 388 -16.27 -4.16 13.17
CA ILE A 388 -15.98 -5.54 13.61
C ILE A 388 -15.03 -5.60 14.81
N ASN A 389 -14.52 -4.47 15.30
CA ASN A 389 -13.67 -4.40 16.47
C ASN A 389 -14.25 -3.42 17.50
N PRO A 390 -14.23 -3.69 18.84
CA PRO A 390 -13.73 -4.90 19.51
C PRO A 390 -14.62 -6.13 19.30
N GLN A 391 -15.82 -5.94 18.81
CA GLN A 391 -16.78 -7.00 18.44
C GLN A 391 -17.59 -6.57 17.22
N ILE A 392 -18.07 -7.55 16.48
CA ILE A 392 -18.91 -7.31 15.30
C ILE A 392 -20.16 -6.54 15.73
N CYS A 393 -20.42 -5.44 15.03
CA CYS A 393 -21.57 -4.56 15.30
C CYS A 393 -22.88 -5.31 15.04
N PRO A 394 -23.82 -5.36 15.99
CA PRO A 394 -25.10 -6.02 15.80
C PRO A 394 -25.94 -5.43 14.65
N ASN A 395 -25.65 -4.17 14.27
CA ASN A 395 -26.30 -3.51 13.12
C ASN A 395 -25.66 -3.89 11.77
N LEU A 396 -24.52 -4.58 11.76
CA LEU A 396 -23.83 -4.95 10.51
C LEU A 396 -24.61 -6.11 9.85
N ASN A 397 -24.93 -5.94 8.56
CA ASN A 397 -25.32 -7.04 7.71
C ASN A 397 -24.10 -7.89 7.36
N THR A 398 -24.09 -9.16 7.75
CA THR A 398 -22.99 -10.12 7.49
C THR A 398 -23.37 -11.19 6.47
N ASP A 399 -24.43 -10.96 5.70
CA ASP A 399 -24.91 -11.89 4.68
C ASP A 399 -23.97 -11.91 3.46
N HIS A 400 -23.49 -13.10 3.10
CA HIS A 400 -22.59 -13.33 1.96
C HIS A 400 -23.34 -13.70 0.67
N SER A 401 -24.68 -13.71 0.67
CA SER A 401 -25.49 -14.17 -0.48
C SER A 401 -25.22 -13.34 -1.74
N ALA A 402 -25.11 -12.01 -1.61
CA ALA A 402 -24.80 -11.12 -2.73
C ALA A 402 -23.41 -11.41 -3.33
N LEU A 403 -22.44 -11.74 -2.51
CA LEU A 403 -21.08 -12.09 -2.95
C LEU A 403 -21.07 -13.46 -3.67
N LEU A 404 -21.79 -14.45 -3.15
CA LEU A 404 -21.96 -15.74 -3.80
C LEU A 404 -22.61 -15.59 -5.19
N ASP A 405 -23.62 -14.73 -5.32
CA ASP A 405 -24.26 -14.46 -6.61
C ASP A 405 -23.28 -13.85 -7.62
N ILE A 406 -22.38 -12.94 -7.20
CA ILE A 406 -21.33 -12.39 -8.05
C ILE A 406 -20.41 -13.51 -8.54
N TYR A 407 -19.85 -14.34 -7.65
CA TYR A 407 -18.93 -15.40 -8.05
C TYR A 407 -19.56 -16.38 -9.04
N ARG A 408 -20.77 -16.84 -8.74
CA ARG A 408 -21.50 -17.79 -9.61
C ARG A 408 -21.83 -17.19 -10.98
N SER A 409 -22.20 -15.92 -10.99
CA SER A 409 -22.51 -15.21 -12.23
C SER A 409 -21.27 -14.99 -13.10
N VAL A 410 -20.12 -14.69 -12.47
CA VAL A 410 -18.84 -14.56 -13.17
C VAL A 410 -18.36 -15.90 -13.70
N ASP A 411 -18.41 -16.97 -12.88
CA ASP A 411 -17.96 -18.31 -13.29
C ASP A 411 -18.85 -18.92 -14.41
N ALA A 412 -20.09 -18.45 -14.54
CA ALA A 412 -21.00 -18.84 -15.63
C ALA A 412 -20.72 -18.13 -16.97
N LEU A 413 -19.88 -17.09 -16.99
CA LEU A 413 -19.57 -16.36 -18.24
C LEU A 413 -18.74 -17.22 -19.20
N PRO A 414 -19.06 -17.21 -20.50
CA PRO A 414 -18.21 -17.82 -21.51
C PRO A 414 -16.79 -17.28 -21.45
N GLY A 415 -15.80 -18.18 -21.54
CA GLY A 415 -14.37 -17.84 -21.48
C GLY A 415 -13.79 -17.83 -20.06
N ILE A 416 -14.58 -17.88 -19.01
CA ILE A 416 -14.12 -18.06 -17.63
C ILE A 416 -14.02 -19.55 -17.30
N LYS A 417 -12.84 -19.98 -16.85
CA LYS A 417 -12.60 -21.32 -16.29
C LYS A 417 -12.66 -21.32 -14.76
N LYS A 418 -12.10 -20.27 -14.15
CA LYS A 418 -12.11 -20.04 -12.70
C LYS A 418 -11.89 -18.57 -12.36
N SER A 419 -12.58 -18.10 -11.34
CA SER A 419 -12.26 -16.85 -10.66
C SER A 419 -11.55 -17.17 -9.34
N PHE A 420 -10.37 -16.58 -9.12
CA PHE A 420 -9.63 -16.75 -7.87
C PHE A 420 -9.82 -15.55 -6.96
N ILE A 421 -9.49 -15.75 -5.68
CA ILE A 421 -9.43 -14.72 -4.65
C ILE A 421 -7.96 -14.55 -4.28
N GLY A 422 -7.40 -13.38 -4.61
CA GLY A 422 -6.05 -12.96 -4.23
C GLY A 422 -6.04 -12.06 -2.99
N SER A 423 -7.18 -11.43 -2.70
CA SER A 423 -7.39 -10.54 -1.56
C SER A 423 -7.51 -11.31 -0.24
N GLY A 424 -7.21 -10.64 0.89
CA GLY A 424 -7.29 -11.24 2.21
C GLY A 424 -8.72 -11.50 2.67
N VAL A 425 -8.98 -12.69 3.23
CA VAL A 425 -10.29 -13.10 3.74
C VAL A 425 -10.41 -12.75 5.23
N ARG A 426 -11.54 -12.18 5.62
CA ARG A 426 -11.92 -11.94 7.03
C ARG A 426 -12.63 -13.15 7.58
N TYR A 427 -11.86 -14.06 8.19
CA TYR A 427 -12.39 -15.29 8.78
C TYR A 427 -13.30 -15.05 9.98
N ASP A 428 -13.12 -13.94 10.69
CA ASP A 428 -14.00 -13.53 11.79
C ASP A 428 -15.45 -13.27 11.33
N LEU A 429 -15.65 -12.76 10.10
CA LEU A 429 -16.97 -12.63 9.50
C LEU A 429 -17.55 -13.98 9.09
N LEU A 430 -16.73 -14.94 8.68
CA LEU A 430 -17.18 -16.29 8.32
C LEU A 430 -17.61 -17.13 9.53
N LEU A 431 -16.94 -16.90 10.68
CA LEU A 431 -17.19 -17.61 11.94
C LEU A 431 -18.30 -16.96 12.78
N TYR A 432 -18.68 -15.73 12.42
CA TYR A 432 -19.67 -14.99 13.19
C TYR A 432 -21.06 -15.62 13.11
N LYS A 433 -21.67 -15.84 14.28
CA LYS A 433 -23.05 -16.32 14.40
C LYS A 433 -23.99 -15.13 14.54
N SER A 434 -24.61 -14.75 13.44
CA SER A 434 -25.65 -13.72 13.40
C SER A 434 -26.96 -14.24 13.98
N LYS A 435 -27.85 -13.33 14.38
CA LYS A 435 -29.26 -13.66 14.67
C LYS A 435 -30.06 -14.04 13.42
N ASP A 436 -29.52 -13.74 12.25
CA ASP A 436 -30.10 -14.03 10.95
C ASP A 436 -29.57 -15.38 10.44
N GLU A 437 -30.43 -16.40 10.46
CA GLU A 437 -30.09 -17.76 10.03
C GLU A 437 -29.77 -17.85 8.54
N ASN A 438 -30.32 -16.96 7.70
CA ASN A 438 -29.96 -16.91 6.28
C ASN A 438 -28.51 -16.43 6.12
N ALA A 439 -28.07 -15.40 6.87
CA ALA A 439 -26.70 -14.94 6.88
C ALA A 439 -25.74 -16.04 7.38
N ASN A 440 -26.12 -16.80 8.42
CA ASN A 440 -25.32 -17.93 8.91
C ASN A 440 -25.16 -19.03 7.87
N ARG A 441 -26.25 -19.36 7.13
CA ARG A 441 -26.22 -20.34 6.04
C ARG A 441 -25.33 -19.85 4.89
N ALA A 442 -25.52 -18.60 4.45
CA ALA A 442 -24.72 -18.00 3.39
C ALA A 442 -23.23 -17.94 3.73
N ALA A 443 -22.86 -17.65 5.00
CA ALA A 443 -21.48 -17.66 5.44
C ALA A 443 -20.84 -19.07 5.35
N LYS A 444 -21.56 -20.12 5.74
CA LYS A 444 -21.10 -21.50 5.60
C LYS A 444 -20.96 -21.92 4.14
N GLU A 445 -21.95 -21.56 3.31
CA GLU A 445 -21.94 -21.85 1.88
C GLU A 445 -20.80 -21.13 1.18
N TYR A 446 -20.60 -19.84 1.45
CA TYR A 446 -19.49 -19.08 0.93
C TYR A 446 -18.13 -19.66 1.36
N THR A 447 -17.97 -20.05 2.62
CA THR A 447 -16.73 -20.67 3.11
C THR A 447 -16.38 -21.92 2.32
N ARG A 448 -17.38 -22.80 2.06
CA ARG A 448 -17.15 -24.02 1.28
C ARG A 448 -16.84 -23.70 -0.18
N GLU A 449 -17.62 -22.82 -0.81
CA GLU A 449 -17.42 -22.41 -2.21
C GLU A 449 -16.09 -21.73 -2.43
N LEU A 450 -15.68 -20.82 -1.52
CA LEU A 450 -14.38 -20.19 -1.50
C LEU A 450 -13.25 -21.24 -1.56
N ILE A 451 -13.26 -22.19 -0.63
CA ILE A 451 -12.20 -23.21 -0.52
C ILE A 451 -12.22 -24.14 -1.73
N CYS A 452 -13.39 -24.62 -2.16
CA CYS A 452 -13.47 -25.58 -3.24
C CYS A 452 -13.21 -25.00 -4.63
N ARG A 453 -13.55 -23.73 -4.87
CA ARG A 453 -13.56 -23.14 -6.21
C ARG A 453 -12.62 -21.98 -6.43
N HIS A 454 -12.41 -21.12 -5.41
CA HIS A 454 -11.75 -19.83 -5.58
C HIS A 454 -10.34 -19.74 -5.00
N VAL A 455 -9.84 -20.80 -4.37
CA VAL A 455 -8.45 -20.88 -3.92
C VAL A 455 -7.59 -21.52 -5.01
N SER A 456 -6.50 -20.84 -5.39
CA SER A 456 -5.56 -21.31 -6.43
C SER A 456 -4.49 -22.28 -5.91
N GLY A 457 -4.75 -22.98 -4.78
CA GLY A 457 -3.82 -23.85 -4.07
C GLY A 457 -3.26 -23.22 -2.79
N ARG A 458 -3.19 -21.90 -2.69
CA ARG A 458 -2.66 -21.19 -1.52
C ARG A 458 -3.60 -20.05 -1.11
N LEU A 459 -4.19 -20.15 0.07
CA LEU A 459 -5.06 -19.12 0.63
C LEU A 459 -4.27 -18.22 1.58
N LYS A 460 -4.19 -16.94 1.25
CA LYS A 460 -3.56 -15.93 2.10
C LYS A 460 -4.52 -15.50 3.20
N VAL A 461 -4.09 -15.62 4.45
CA VAL A 461 -4.87 -15.23 5.63
C VAL A 461 -3.96 -14.42 6.56
N ALA A 462 -4.50 -13.40 7.17
CA ALA A 462 -3.74 -12.46 7.98
C ALA A 462 -4.15 -12.52 9.47
N PRO A 463 -3.71 -13.52 10.26
CA PRO A 463 -3.87 -13.51 11.72
C PRO A 463 -3.06 -12.39 12.38
N GLU A 464 -1.93 -11.99 11.79
CA GLU A 464 -0.97 -10.94 12.17
C GLU A 464 -0.13 -11.27 13.40
N HIS A 465 -0.70 -11.89 14.44
CA HIS A 465 -0.02 -12.30 15.66
C HIS A 465 -0.75 -13.47 16.34
N THR A 466 -0.16 -14.04 17.41
CA THR A 466 -0.78 -15.10 18.22
C THR A 466 -1.08 -14.68 19.66
N SER A 467 -0.61 -13.51 20.10
CA SER A 467 -0.89 -12.94 21.43
C SER A 467 -2.13 -12.08 21.35
N ASP A 468 -3.16 -12.38 22.16
CA ASP A 468 -4.42 -11.61 22.19
C ASP A 468 -4.20 -10.17 22.67
N ASN A 469 -3.20 -9.90 23.50
CA ASN A 469 -2.85 -8.55 23.91
C ASN A 469 -2.36 -7.71 22.72
N VAL A 470 -1.50 -8.28 21.87
CA VAL A 470 -1.01 -7.63 20.66
C VAL A 470 -2.13 -7.49 19.64
N LEU A 471 -2.93 -8.54 19.43
CA LEU A 471 -4.08 -8.54 18.52
C LEU A 471 -5.13 -7.50 18.91
N ARG A 472 -5.38 -7.28 20.20
CA ARG A 472 -6.27 -6.23 20.68
C ARG A 472 -5.78 -4.83 20.27
N LEU A 473 -4.48 -4.56 20.39
CA LEU A 473 -3.88 -3.30 19.95
C LEU A 473 -3.86 -3.17 18.42
N MET A 474 -3.73 -4.28 17.70
CA MET A 474 -3.86 -4.34 16.24
C MET A 474 -5.30 -4.20 15.74
N ARG A 475 -6.30 -4.26 16.62
CA ARG A 475 -7.73 -4.37 16.28
C ARG A 475 -8.02 -5.57 15.39
N LYS A 476 -7.43 -6.71 15.74
CA LYS A 476 -7.62 -8.00 15.06
C LYS A 476 -8.39 -8.98 15.96
N PRO A 477 -9.07 -9.98 15.39
CA PRO A 477 -9.72 -11.03 16.17
C PRO A 477 -8.69 -11.89 16.92
N SER A 478 -9.14 -12.57 18.00
CA SER A 478 -8.31 -13.53 18.73
C SER A 478 -7.73 -14.60 17.81
N PHE A 479 -6.53 -15.08 18.12
CA PHE A 479 -5.86 -16.14 17.35
C PHE A 479 -6.66 -17.46 17.37
N SER A 480 -7.45 -17.70 18.41
CA SER A 480 -8.34 -18.89 18.47
C SER A 480 -9.33 -18.95 17.30
N GLN A 481 -9.80 -17.80 16.80
CA GLN A 481 -10.66 -17.78 15.60
C GLN A 481 -9.88 -18.18 14.33
N PHE A 482 -8.60 -17.84 14.25
CA PHE A 482 -7.77 -18.36 13.15
C PHE A 482 -7.57 -19.87 13.23
N GLU A 483 -7.36 -20.42 14.44
CA GLU A 483 -7.25 -21.88 14.66
C GLU A 483 -8.57 -22.58 14.26
N GLU A 484 -9.74 -22.02 14.63
CA GLU A 484 -11.05 -22.54 14.22
C GLU A 484 -11.21 -22.50 12.69
N PHE A 485 -10.88 -21.37 12.05
CA PHE A 485 -10.95 -21.27 10.59
C PHE A 485 -10.00 -22.27 9.91
N LYS A 486 -8.76 -22.44 10.42
CA LYS A 486 -7.83 -23.45 9.92
C LYS A 486 -8.42 -24.86 10.01
N HIS A 487 -9.05 -25.19 11.13
CA HIS A 487 -9.70 -26.50 11.30
C HIS A 487 -10.80 -26.72 10.25
N ILE A 488 -11.64 -25.72 9.98
CA ILE A 488 -12.67 -25.79 8.93
C ILE A 488 -12.03 -25.96 7.54
N PHE A 489 -10.96 -25.20 7.26
CA PHE A 489 -10.22 -25.28 6.00
C PHE A 489 -9.63 -26.66 5.78
N ASP A 490 -8.94 -27.22 6.76
CA ASP A 490 -8.33 -28.54 6.70
C ASP A 490 -9.38 -29.65 6.55
N LYS A 491 -10.53 -29.52 7.25
CA LYS A 491 -11.67 -30.45 7.14
C LYS A 491 -12.22 -30.49 5.71
N ILE A 492 -12.50 -29.31 5.11
CA ILE A 492 -13.04 -29.22 3.74
C ILE A 492 -12.00 -29.76 2.74
N ASN A 493 -10.71 -29.43 2.89
CA ASN A 493 -9.66 -29.97 2.04
C ASN A 493 -9.62 -31.50 2.06
N LYS A 494 -9.76 -32.10 3.24
CA LYS A 494 -9.81 -33.56 3.40
C LYS A 494 -11.05 -34.17 2.76
N GLU A 495 -12.22 -33.59 2.99
CA GLU A 495 -13.52 -34.04 2.44
C GLU A 495 -13.52 -34.01 0.91
N GLU A 496 -13.03 -32.89 0.33
CA GLU A 496 -13.03 -32.65 -1.12
C GLU A 496 -11.76 -33.14 -1.82
N LYS A 497 -10.82 -33.80 -1.07
CA LYS A 497 -9.54 -34.31 -1.58
C LYS A 497 -8.69 -33.21 -2.27
N LEU A 498 -8.71 -31.99 -1.71
CA LEU A 498 -7.94 -30.87 -2.19
C LEU A 498 -6.53 -30.88 -1.56
N ASN A 499 -5.54 -30.33 -2.29
CA ASN A 499 -4.18 -30.13 -1.79
C ASN A 499 -3.87 -28.63 -1.73
N GLN A 500 -4.51 -27.95 -0.79
CA GLN A 500 -4.36 -26.51 -0.62
C GLN A 500 -3.73 -26.20 0.73
N GLN A 501 -3.11 -25.01 0.82
CA GLN A 501 -2.40 -24.55 2.02
C GLN A 501 -2.88 -23.14 2.43
N ILE A 502 -2.96 -22.91 3.73
CA ILE A 502 -3.06 -21.56 4.29
C ILE A 502 -1.65 -20.98 4.38
N ILE A 503 -1.50 -19.74 3.89
CA ILE A 503 -0.29 -18.93 4.04
C ILE A 503 -0.59 -17.80 5.02
N PRO A 504 -0.21 -17.95 6.30
CA PRO A 504 -0.47 -16.95 7.31
C PRO A 504 0.52 -15.79 7.21
N TYR A 505 0.01 -14.56 7.37
CA TYR A 505 0.81 -13.34 7.51
C TYR A 505 0.99 -13.00 8.98
N PHE A 506 2.24 -12.65 9.36
CA PHE A 506 2.58 -12.25 10.72
C PHE A 506 3.43 -10.97 10.74
N ILE A 507 3.21 -10.16 11.78
CA ILE A 507 3.90 -8.89 12.01
C ILE A 507 4.58 -8.93 13.37
N SER A 508 5.90 -8.66 13.40
CA SER A 508 6.67 -8.41 14.62
C SER A 508 6.80 -6.91 14.89
N SER A 509 7.26 -6.55 16.06
CA SER A 509 7.59 -5.17 16.44
C SER A 509 6.43 -4.18 16.37
N HIS A 510 5.18 -4.67 16.35
CA HIS A 510 4.00 -3.83 16.50
C HIS A 510 3.96 -3.24 17.93
N PRO A 511 3.40 -2.02 18.15
CA PRO A 511 3.17 -1.51 19.49
C PRO A 511 2.50 -2.55 20.38
N GLY A 512 3.02 -2.72 21.60
CA GLY A 512 2.59 -3.72 22.58
C GLY A 512 3.21 -5.11 22.42
N CYS A 513 3.91 -5.40 21.32
CA CYS A 513 4.57 -6.68 21.13
C CYS A 513 5.93 -6.72 21.85
N LYS A 514 6.14 -7.74 22.67
CA LYS A 514 7.37 -8.01 23.40
C LYS A 514 8.02 -9.30 22.89
N GLU A 515 9.25 -9.57 23.32
CA GLU A 515 9.97 -10.80 22.93
C GLU A 515 9.25 -12.06 23.42
N GLU A 516 8.59 -12.01 24.59
CA GLU A 516 7.81 -13.15 25.12
C GLU A 516 6.63 -13.50 24.20
N ASP A 517 5.94 -12.49 23.64
CA ASP A 517 4.84 -12.69 22.70
C ASP A 517 5.32 -13.38 21.42
N MET A 518 6.52 -13.02 20.96
CA MET A 518 7.13 -13.63 19.78
C MET A 518 7.65 -15.05 20.04
N ALA A 519 8.16 -15.31 21.25
CA ALA A 519 8.57 -16.65 21.67
C ALA A 519 7.37 -17.62 21.69
N GLU A 520 6.22 -17.17 22.24
CA GLU A 520 4.97 -17.93 22.21
C GLU A 520 4.43 -18.12 20.78
N LEU A 521 4.57 -17.10 19.92
CA LEU A 521 4.23 -17.22 18.50
C LEU A 521 5.03 -18.34 17.83
N ALA A 522 6.34 -18.43 18.09
CA ALA A 522 7.17 -19.50 17.54
C ALA A 522 6.67 -20.90 17.96
N VAL A 523 6.30 -21.09 19.23
CA VAL A 523 5.74 -22.35 19.74
C VAL A 523 4.39 -22.68 19.10
N LYS A 524 3.49 -21.69 19.01
CA LYS A 524 2.16 -21.89 18.40
C LYS A 524 2.27 -22.21 16.91
N THR A 525 3.15 -21.53 16.17
CA THR A 525 3.35 -21.78 14.74
C THR A 525 4.01 -23.13 14.49
N LYS A 526 4.94 -23.58 15.36
CA LYS A 526 5.47 -24.94 15.33
C LYS A 526 4.36 -25.99 15.54
N ARG A 527 3.51 -25.80 16.55
CA ARG A 527 2.40 -26.72 16.82
C ARG A 527 1.43 -26.87 15.65
N LEU A 528 1.23 -25.79 14.89
CA LEU A 528 0.36 -25.76 13.71
C LEU A 528 1.10 -26.16 12.41
N ASP A 529 2.37 -26.55 12.49
CA ASP A 529 3.23 -26.92 11.37
C ASP A 529 3.40 -25.82 10.31
N PHE A 530 3.54 -24.56 10.75
CA PHE A 530 3.79 -23.44 9.87
C PHE A 530 5.29 -23.10 9.82
N HIS A 531 5.91 -23.29 8.67
CA HIS A 531 7.16 -22.64 8.31
C HIS A 531 6.83 -21.29 7.68
N LEU A 532 7.05 -20.20 8.41
CA LEU A 532 6.56 -18.89 8.06
C LEU A 532 7.28 -18.31 6.85
N GLU A 533 6.54 -17.95 5.79
CA GLU A 533 7.04 -17.34 4.56
C GLU A 533 6.72 -15.84 4.48
N GLN A 534 5.56 -15.44 5.01
CA GLN A 534 5.04 -14.09 4.92
C GLN A 534 5.13 -13.41 6.29
N VAL A 535 6.29 -12.86 6.58
CA VAL A 535 6.61 -12.17 7.83
C VAL A 535 7.20 -10.80 7.56
N GLN A 536 6.83 -9.82 8.38
CA GLN A 536 7.38 -8.48 8.28
C GLN A 536 7.45 -7.82 9.65
N ASP A 537 8.40 -6.89 9.80
CA ASP A 537 8.39 -5.98 10.94
C ASP A 537 7.37 -4.88 10.70
N PHE A 538 6.75 -4.39 11.77
CA PHE A 538 5.85 -3.25 11.69
C PHE A 538 6.56 -2.04 11.08
N THR A 539 5.96 -1.47 10.04
CA THR A 539 6.44 -0.25 9.39
C THR A 539 5.48 0.89 9.77
N PRO A 540 5.92 1.83 10.60
CA PRO A 540 5.11 2.99 10.91
C PRO A 540 4.76 3.78 9.65
N THR A 541 3.47 3.85 9.34
CA THR A 541 2.92 4.58 8.20
C THR A 541 2.02 5.70 8.74
N PRO A 542 2.17 6.95 8.30
CA PRO A 542 1.37 8.06 8.81
C PRO A 542 -0.14 7.78 8.79
N MET A 543 -0.91 8.44 9.64
CA MET A 543 -2.38 8.30 9.75
C MET A 543 -2.85 6.90 10.16
N THR A 544 -2.11 6.20 10.98
CA THR A 544 -2.54 4.95 11.61
C THR A 544 -2.38 4.98 13.12
N VAL A 545 -3.34 4.40 13.86
CA VAL A 545 -3.29 4.28 15.33
C VAL A 545 -1.97 3.68 15.80
N SER A 546 -1.50 2.65 15.11
CA SER A 546 -0.25 1.98 15.46
C SER A 546 0.97 2.88 15.29
N THR A 547 0.99 3.75 14.31
CA THR A 547 2.10 4.71 14.11
C THR A 547 2.11 5.77 15.21
N GLU A 548 0.94 6.31 15.54
CA GLU A 548 0.83 7.29 16.62
C GLU A 548 1.18 6.68 17.97
N THR A 549 0.73 5.45 18.24
CA THR A 549 1.12 4.70 19.44
C THR A 549 2.64 4.42 19.46
N TRP A 550 3.21 4.06 18.32
CA TRP A 550 4.66 3.80 18.18
C TRP A 550 5.51 5.05 18.44
N TYR A 551 5.08 6.19 17.89
CA TYR A 551 5.77 7.48 18.06
C TYR A 551 5.60 8.03 19.46
N SER A 552 4.35 8.23 19.88
CA SER A 552 4.02 8.90 21.15
C SER A 552 4.36 8.04 22.36
N GLY A 553 4.24 6.72 22.27
CA GLY A 553 4.31 5.78 23.38
C GLY A 553 2.97 5.66 24.14
N PHE A 554 1.90 6.29 23.64
CA PHE A 554 0.57 6.28 24.24
C PHE A 554 -0.48 5.79 23.26
N HIS A 555 -1.49 5.06 23.78
CA HIS A 555 -2.63 4.67 22.95
C HIS A 555 -3.56 5.89 22.74
N PRO A 556 -3.89 6.29 21.49
CA PRO A 556 -4.62 7.54 21.21
C PRO A 556 -5.98 7.70 21.91
N TYR A 557 -6.66 6.60 22.24
CA TYR A 557 -7.99 6.63 22.85
C TYR A 557 -7.98 6.55 24.37
N THR A 558 -6.99 5.88 24.97
CA THR A 558 -6.94 5.67 26.43
C THR A 558 -5.83 6.47 27.09
N LEU A 559 -4.88 6.97 26.33
CA LEU A 559 -3.63 7.62 26.78
C LEU A 559 -2.79 6.76 27.73
N GLU A 560 -3.04 5.44 27.75
CA GLU A 560 -2.22 4.50 28.49
C GLU A 560 -0.88 4.29 27.78
N PRO A 561 0.23 4.15 28.54
CA PRO A 561 1.54 3.88 27.98
C PRO A 561 1.56 2.53 27.26
N VAL A 562 2.17 2.49 26.08
CA VAL A 562 2.33 1.27 25.26
C VAL A 562 3.80 1.12 24.85
N PHE A 563 4.38 -0.02 25.20
CA PHE A 563 5.74 -0.38 24.74
C PHE A 563 5.80 -0.50 23.21
N SER A 564 6.90 -0.07 22.61
CA SER A 564 7.19 -0.26 21.18
C SER A 564 8.67 -0.52 20.98
N ALA A 565 9.01 -1.57 20.22
CA ALA A 565 10.39 -1.88 19.82
C ALA A 565 10.87 -0.83 18.80
N LYS A 566 11.75 0.07 19.22
CA LYS A 566 12.22 1.20 18.38
C LYS A 566 13.61 0.97 17.79
N THR A 567 14.47 0.28 18.52
CA THR A 567 15.84 0.05 18.08
C THR A 567 15.98 -1.15 17.16
N PRO A 568 16.97 -1.16 16.25
CA PRO A 568 17.25 -2.35 15.41
C PRO A 568 17.51 -3.62 16.23
N LYS A 569 18.10 -3.48 17.43
CA LYS A 569 18.37 -4.61 18.32
C LYS A 569 17.07 -5.22 18.86
N GLU A 570 16.14 -4.39 19.34
CA GLU A 570 14.81 -4.84 19.82
C GLU A 570 14.01 -5.50 18.71
N LYS A 571 14.00 -4.91 17.51
CA LYS A 571 13.32 -5.49 16.35
C LYS A 571 13.91 -6.84 15.96
N LEU A 572 15.22 -6.97 15.95
CA LEU A 572 15.89 -8.24 15.64
C LEU A 572 15.61 -9.30 16.70
N ALA A 573 15.60 -8.91 18.00
CA ALA A 573 15.28 -9.81 19.12
C ALA A 573 13.87 -10.42 18.97
N GLN A 574 12.92 -9.67 18.42
CA GLN A 574 11.58 -10.16 18.11
C GLN A 574 11.55 -10.98 16.81
N ARG A 575 12.10 -10.45 15.73
CA ARG A 575 12.02 -11.04 14.38
C ARG A 575 12.62 -12.46 14.30
N GLN A 576 13.70 -12.76 15.02
CA GLN A 576 14.35 -14.06 14.97
C GLN A 576 13.42 -15.24 15.28
N PHE A 577 12.38 -15.03 16.11
CA PHE A 577 11.41 -16.06 16.48
C PHE A 577 10.55 -16.57 15.31
N PHE A 578 10.38 -15.78 14.24
CA PHE A 578 9.72 -16.25 13.03
C PHE A 578 10.46 -17.44 12.38
N PHE A 579 11.77 -17.50 12.56
CA PHE A 579 12.65 -18.46 11.89
C PHE A 579 13.09 -19.60 12.81
N TRP A 580 12.26 -19.95 13.81
CA TRP A 580 12.54 -20.99 14.79
C TRP A 580 12.96 -22.34 14.15
N TYR A 581 12.50 -22.63 12.93
CA TYR A 581 12.78 -23.84 12.17
C TYR A 581 14.15 -23.84 11.47
N LYS A 582 14.82 -22.69 11.38
CA LYS A 582 16.14 -22.56 10.76
C LYS A 582 17.24 -22.97 11.74
N PRO A 583 18.12 -23.93 11.37
CA PRO A 583 19.19 -24.39 12.26
C PRO A 583 20.15 -23.28 12.70
N GLU A 584 20.44 -22.33 11.82
CA GLU A 584 21.33 -21.18 12.08
C GLU A 584 20.78 -20.23 13.16
N GLU A 585 19.47 -20.09 13.27
CA GLU A 585 18.83 -19.21 14.24
C GLU A 585 18.66 -19.84 15.63
N ARG A 586 18.77 -21.16 15.73
CA ARG A 586 18.49 -21.90 16.97
C ARG A 586 19.31 -21.39 18.16
N ARG A 587 20.63 -21.22 18.01
CA ARG A 587 21.50 -20.74 19.10
C ARG A 587 21.13 -19.33 19.57
N ASN A 588 20.73 -18.47 18.64
CA ASN A 588 20.30 -17.10 18.93
C ASN A 588 18.98 -17.13 19.71
N ILE A 589 18.01 -17.92 19.27
CA ILE A 589 16.71 -18.10 19.92
C ILE A 589 16.85 -18.71 21.31
N GLU A 590 17.66 -19.78 21.48
CA GLU A 590 17.91 -20.39 22.81
C GLU A 590 18.54 -19.40 23.79
N ARG A 591 19.48 -18.56 23.32
CA ARG A 591 20.10 -17.51 24.14
C ARG A 591 19.08 -16.45 24.54
N GLU A 592 18.23 -16.04 23.60
CA GLU A 592 17.20 -15.04 23.84
C GLU A 592 16.13 -15.56 24.80
N LEU A 593 15.66 -16.79 24.64
CA LEU A 593 14.73 -17.45 25.55
C LEU A 593 15.26 -17.50 26.99
N LYS A 594 16.57 -17.80 27.17
CA LYS A 594 17.21 -17.73 28.49
C LYS A 594 17.27 -16.31 29.04
N ARG A 595 17.55 -15.31 28.17
CA ARG A 595 17.62 -13.91 28.56
C ARG A 595 16.27 -13.37 29.07
N ILE A 596 15.17 -13.74 28.43
CA ILE A 596 13.82 -13.32 28.81
C ILE A 596 13.17 -14.22 29.88
N GLY A 597 13.92 -15.19 30.43
CA GLY A 597 13.42 -16.08 31.47
C GLY A 597 12.45 -17.17 31.01
N ARG A 598 12.36 -17.42 29.69
CA ARG A 598 11.46 -18.41 29.07
C ARG A 598 12.19 -19.65 28.55
N ALA A 599 13.14 -20.17 29.36
CA ALA A 599 13.85 -21.41 29.05
C ALA A 599 12.92 -22.63 28.90
N ASP A 600 11.72 -22.59 29.48
CA ASP A 600 10.66 -23.58 29.32
C ASP A 600 10.27 -23.82 27.86
N LEU A 601 10.32 -22.77 27.01
CA LEU A 601 9.98 -22.85 25.60
C LEU A 601 11.06 -23.51 24.73
N ILE A 602 12.31 -23.61 25.20
CA ILE A 602 13.39 -24.28 24.47
C ILE A 602 13.03 -25.74 24.20
N THR A 603 12.51 -26.42 25.22
CA THR A 603 12.08 -27.82 25.10
C THR A 603 10.92 -27.95 24.11
N GLN A 604 9.95 -27.04 24.17
CA GLN A 604 8.82 -27.07 23.26
C GLN A 604 9.22 -26.83 21.79
N LEU A 605 10.21 -25.96 21.56
CA LEU A 605 10.70 -25.69 20.21
C LEU A 605 11.64 -26.77 19.69
N TYR A 606 12.49 -27.37 20.53
CA TYR A 606 13.64 -28.16 20.06
C TYR A 606 13.78 -29.56 20.66
N ALA A 607 12.80 -30.07 21.45
CA ALA A 607 12.89 -31.41 22.06
C ALA A 607 13.12 -32.51 21.01
N ASP A 608 12.48 -32.41 19.84
CA ASP A 608 12.61 -33.41 18.76
C ASP A 608 14.01 -33.44 18.14
N ALA A 609 14.67 -32.27 18.07
CA ALA A 609 16.03 -32.14 17.58
C ALA A 609 17.08 -32.72 18.58
N TYR A 610 16.78 -32.67 19.87
CA TYR A 610 17.63 -33.31 20.90
C TYR A 610 17.53 -34.83 20.88
N ARG A 611 16.42 -35.40 20.41
CA ARG A 611 16.24 -36.84 20.24
C ARG A 611 17.00 -37.40 19.03
N GLN A 612 17.19 -36.58 17.99
CA GLN A 612 17.88 -37.00 16.76
C GLN A 612 19.43 -36.89 16.84
N PHE A 613 19.96 -36.04 17.73
CA PHE A 613 21.40 -35.85 17.94
C PHE A 613 21.73 -35.86 19.45
N PRO A 614 22.04 -36.98 20.05
CA PRO A 614 22.57 -36.99 21.42
C PRO A 614 23.86 -36.17 21.47
N ALA A 615 23.98 -35.36 22.49
CA ALA A 615 25.00 -34.33 22.66
C ALA A 615 26.40 -34.86 22.40
N ALA A 616 27.10 -34.36 21.39
CA ALA A 616 28.52 -34.52 21.22
C ALA A 616 29.23 -33.88 22.43
N LYS A 617 30.07 -34.64 23.10
CA LYS A 617 30.92 -34.19 24.20
C LYS A 617 31.75 -32.97 23.75
N PRO A 618 32.00 -31.99 24.60
CA PRO A 618 32.78 -30.82 24.22
C PRO A 618 34.25 -31.24 23.95
N SER A 619 34.67 -31.10 22.72
CA SER A 619 36.10 -31.13 22.38
C SER A 619 36.69 -29.74 22.67
N HIS A 620 37.60 -29.68 23.64
CA HIS A 620 38.53 -28.57 23.78
C HIS A 620 39.42 -28.54 22.51
N GLU A 621 39.33 -27.43 21.77
CA GLU A 621 40.52 -26.78 21.18
C GLU A 621 40.15 -25.70 20.16
N ASN A 622 40.92 -24.62 20.28
CA ASN A 622 41.21 -23.59 19.31
C ASN A 622 40.29 -22.36 19.19
N ARG A 623 40.64 -21.38 20.04
CA ARG A 623 40.50 -19.96 19.72
C ARG A 623 41.36 -19.61 18.49
N ARG A 624 40.74 -19.25 17.38
CA ARG A 624 41.29 -18.29 16.41
C ARG A 624 40.20 -17.42 15.85
N SER A 625 40.46 -16.15 15.99
CA SER A 625 39.72 -15.02 15.49
C SER A 625 39.45 -15.10 14.00
N ASP A 626 38.18 -15.03 13.58
CA ASP A 626 37.84 -14.60 12.24
C ASP A 626 36.67 -13.60 12.31
N ARG A 627 37.04 -12.33 12.20
CA ARG A 627 36.15 -11.27 11.82
C ARG A 627 35.82 -11.48 10.34
N ARG A 628 34.65 -12.03 10.02
CA ARG A 628 34.08 -11.92 8.67
C ARG A 628 32.77 -11.14 8.71
N GLN A 629 32.75 -10.15 7.85
CA GLN A 629 31.66 -9.27 7.52
C GLN A 629 30.37 -10.04 7.23
N TRP A 630 29.29 -9.62 7.85
CA TRP A 630 27.96 -10.07 7.56
C TRP A 630 27.48 -9.46 6.25
N GLY A 631 27.45 -10.28 5.20
CA GLY A 631 26.83 -9.97 3.90
C GLY A 631 25.38 -10.41 3.89
N ASN A 632 24.57 -9.57 3.32
CA ASN A 632 23.12 -9.65 3.19
C ASN A 632 22.64 -10.92 2.48
N ASP A 633 21.78 -11.71 3.14
CA ASP A 633 21.07 -12.85 2.52
C ASP A 633 19.54 -12.65 2.44
N ASP A 634 19.02 -11.46 2.68
CA ASP A 634 17.57 -11.19 2.58
C ASP A 634 17.03 -11.12 1.13
N ASP A 635 17.90 -11.09 0.12
CA ASP A 635 17.51 -10.97 -1.30
C ASP A 635 17.29 -12.30 -2.05
N ARG A 636 17.48 -13.46 -1.39
CA ARG A 636 17.41 -14.77 -2.09
C ARG A 636 16.06 -15.47 -2.03
N LEU A 637 15.08 -14.96 -1.31
CA LEU A 637 13.80 -15.67 -1.14
C LEU A 637 12.75 -15.40 -2.22
N ASP A 638 12.93 -14.38 -3.05
CA ASP A 638 11.97 -14.04 -4.13
C ASP A 638 12.31 -14.62 -5.52
N ALA A 639 13.48 -15.25 -5.68
CA ALA A 639 13.95 -15.71 -6.99
C ALA A 639 13.61 -17.16 -7.37
N ARG A 640 12.83 -17.92 -6.54
CA ARG A 640 12.51 -19.32 -6.80
C ARG A 640 11.06 -19.58 -7.18
N GLN A 641 10.58 -18.96 -8.24
CA GLN A 641 9.41 -19.44 -8.99
C GLN A 641 9.70 -19.40 -10.50
N ARG A 642 10.55 -20.31 -10.97
CA ARG A 642 10.51 -20.74 -12.37
C ARG A 642 10.28 -22.25 -12.39
N PRO A 643 9.32 -22.77 -13.18
CA PRO A 643 9.10 -24.19 -13.31
C PRO A 643 10.26 -24.82 -14.08
N SER A 644 10.83 -25.89 -13.51
CA SER A 644 11.83 -26.73 -14.14
C SER A 644 11.27 -27.39 -15.40
N ARG A 645 11.80 -27.04 -16.54
CA ARG A 645 11.70 -27.88 -17.75
C ARG A 645 12.73 -28.99 -17.64
N GLN A 646 12.26 -30.22 -17.61
CA GLN A 646 13.08 -31.40 -17.81
C GLN A 646 13.64 -31.42 -19.24
N PRO A 647 14.91 -31.79 -19.46
CA PRO A 647 15.40 -32.04 -20.80
C PRO A 647 15.11 -33.49 -21.20
N SER A 648 14.45 -33.67 -22.34
CA SER A 648 14.33 -34.95 -23.05
C SER A 648 15.67 -35.33 -23.65
N ARG A 649 16.06 -36.59 -23.43
CA ARG A 649 17.19 -37.31 -24.10
C ARG A 649 16.84 -37.58 -25.57
N GLN A 650 17.80 -37.36 -26.41
CA GLN A 650 18.16 -38.01 -27.70
C GLN A 650 18.91 -36.98 -28.54
N ASP A 651 20.07 -37.17 -29.23
CA ASP A 651 20.77 -38.34 -29.71
C ASP A 651 22.23 -37.98 -29.92
N ARG A 652 23.04 -39.05 -29.99
CA ARG A 652 24.48 -39.11 -30.32
C ARG A 652 24.75 -38.72 -31.74
N ASN A 653 25.80 -38.02 -32.08
CA ASN A 653 26.97 -38.59 -32.79
C ASN A 653 27.89 -37.54 -33.43
N ALA A 654 29.13 -37.76 -33.22
CA ALA A 654 30.27 -37.74 -34.15
C ALA A 654 30.95 -36.42 -34.54
N ASN A 655 32.12 -36.32 -34.12
CA ASN A 655 33.39 -36.29 -34.85
C ASN A 655 34.22 -35.02 -34.94
N ASN A 656 35.39 -35.12 -34.35
CA ASN A 656 36.76 -34.86 -34.80
C ASN A 656 37.11 -33.50 -35.45
N GLY A 657 38.19 -32.98 -34.92
CA GLY A 657 39.18 -32.33 -35.76
C GLY A 657 39.93 -31.14 -35.13
N ARG A 658 40.93 -31.43 -34.34
CA ARG A 658 42.33 -30.98 -34.40
C ARG A 658 42.73 -29.53 -34.65
N ARG A 659 43.53 -29.10 -33.66
CA ARG A 659 44.88 -28.46 -33.78
C ARG A 659 44.97 -26.93 -33.91
N ASN A 660 45.62 -26.43 -32.84
CA ASN A 660 46.98 -25.80 -32.83
C ASN A 660 47.06 -24.40 -33.42
N ASP A 661 47.55 -23.52 -32.73
CA ASP A 661 48.84 -23.14 -32.25
C ASP A 661 49.07 -21.62 -32.30
N SER A 662 49.61 -21.13 -31.28
CA SER A 662 50.82 -20.32 -31.14
C SER A 662 50.75 -18.78 -31.32
N ARG A 663 51.07 -18.13 -30.24
CA ARG A 663 52.25 -17.26 -30.02
C ARG A 663 52.20 -15.79 -30.47
N LYS A 664 52.47 -15.02 -29.41
CA LYS A 664 53.53 -14.00 -29.23
C LYS A 664 53.19 -12.53 -29.59
N ASN A 665 53.26 -11.70 -28.52
CA ASN A 665 54.30 -10.69 -28.23
C ASN A 665 54.41 -9.55 -29.26
N ASP A 666 54.30 -8.29 -28.85
CA ASP A 666 55.32 -7.45 -28.29
C ASP A 666 54.87 -5.97 -28.21
N ASN A 667 55.02 -5.37 -27.09
CA ASN A 667 55.89 -4.22 -26.72
C ASN A 667 55.98 -2.98 -27.62
N LYS A 668 55.80 -1.87 -26.97
CA LYS A 668 56.66 -0.65 -26.82
C LYS A 668 55.84 0.63 -26.79
N ARG A 669 55.84 1.35 -25.68
CA ARG A 669 56.71 2.44 -25.21
C ARG A 669 56.90 3.55 -26.25
N THR A 670 56.53 4.77 -25.87
CA THR A 670 57.38 5.88 -25.41
C THR A 670 56.56 7.18 -25.38
N THR A 671 56.59 7.85 -24.28
CA THR A 671 57.29 9.07 -23.82
C THR A 671 56.70 10.39 -24.28
N ASP A 672 56.35 11.16 -23.29
CA ASP A 672 56.91 12.42 -22.75
C ASP A 672 56.51 13.70 -23.48
N THR A 673 56.06 14.72 -22.83
CA THR A 673 56.71 15.75 -22.07
C THR A 673 55.74 16.87 -21.68
N ARG A 674 55.64 17.22 -20.41
CA ARG A 674 56.00 18.47 -19.68
C ARG A 674 55.54 19.83 -20.28
N LYS A 675 54.81 20.62 -19.48
CA LYS A 675 55.20 21.71 -18.53
C LYS A 675 53.99 22.63 -18.36
N ALA A 676 53.53 22.85 -17.20
CA ALA A 676 53.94 23.79 -16.12
C ALA A 676 53.43 25.22 -16.30
N GLY A 677 52.75 25.70 -15.28
CA GLY A 677 52.93 27.06 -14.83
C GLY A 677 51.65 27.80 -14.42
N GLN A 678 51.44 27.87 -13.18
CA GLN A 678 51.41 29.01 -12.26
C GLN A 678 50.03 29.62 -11.93
N ARG A 679 49.73 29.50 -10.66
CA ARG A 679 48.98 30.48 -9.84
C ARG A 679 49.86 31.73 -9.63
N PRO A 680 49.39 32.93 -9.18
CA PRO A 680 48.62 33.11 -7.95
C PRO A 680 47.71 34.37 -7.82
N MET A 681 47.00 34.39 -6.69
CA MET A 681 46.71 35.48 -5.72
C MET A 681 45.59 36.51 -5.94
N ARG A 682 44.67 36.48 -4.97
CA ARG A 682 44.15 37.49 -4.01
C ARG A 682 43.72 38.87 -4.51
N GLY A 683 42.51 39.22 -4.09
CA GLY A 683 42.08 40.61 -3.93
C GLY A 683 40.68 40.72 -3.29
N ARG A 684 40.68 41.22 -2.08
CA ARG A 684 39.59 41.59 -1.19
C ARG A 684 38.87 42.88 -1.61
N HIS A 685 37.69 43.06 -1.03
CA HIS A 685 36.92 44.28 -0.71
C HIS A 685 35.77 44.56 -1.66
N SER A 686 34.62 44.78 -1.20
CA SER A 686 33.85 45.29 -0.07
C SER A 686 32.69 46.16 -0.58
N ARG A 687 31.51 46.02 0.05
CA ARG A 687 30.45 47.01 0.22
C ARG A 687 29.76 47.62 -1.02
N GLN A 688 28.58 47.32 -1.29
CA GLN A 688 27.36 48.02 -0.82
C GLN A 688 26.15 47.14 -0.93
#